data_8f2985a39e34127bc14a2668cb6a8725
#
_entry.id   8f2985a39e34127bc14a2668cb6a8725
#
_cell.length_a   1.000
_cell.length_b   1.000
_cell.length_c   1.000
_cell.angle_alpha   90.00
_cell.angle_beta   90.00
_cell.angle_gamma   90.00
#
_symmetry.space_group_name_H-M   'P 1'
#
loop_
_entity.id
_entity.type
_entity.pdbx_description
1 polymer ?
#
loop_
_entity_poly.entity_id
_entity_poly.type
_entity_poly.pdbx_seq_one_letter_code
_entity_poly.pdbx_strand_id
1 'polypeptide(L)'
;MEADRALDFTNSLLVARNLKTLDNLDSAIFREAWQGVQGRTYQQVADSEGYGVGTVKDAASNLWKRLSALFGEGEKVKRDNLQAVVERYWRSYSKLEPQSGQTVPAQVSLGVDADLEIENPNFLGRVGAIEDLNTLVAQGAKVIVIQSAGGIGKTTLARQYLKSQGFDRVIELLMAKETENITALESAIEEWLKQDFQEEPGPDFGVTLGRLKRQLQTHKVGVLIDNLEAALDGQGKFIEPHRLYVELLRVLADAAVQSVTLITSRDRLCDSDVTVEHYLLPGLEVEVWRQFFSCRNINIDDVALKEMHKVYGGNAKAMGIICGTIREDFDGDMAAYWLENSDHPLVETDLKNLVTSQFNRLLELDSEAYQLLCRLGCYRYQDVPTVPTDGLLCLLWDVPEAGRRQIIKSLLHRSLVESQKGEYWLHPAIREEAVDRLSPGDWETANRKAAEFWSESVENIETVEDALKAFEAYYHYVAISCFEQAASVILKKINIQFAKDYKLGRALYKLGFLQPIISATNRIVNNVSSDYYLSGLYSILGICHRILGEINQAIECHQISEIKATKSLQILAKSGEPENGKQATLEFWKVNAAINIGFCQIEMGELESAMEIFVKLKNSRDEIGINSYSIDVGLAFLNSCVGDKKEAEELAEKLYADRENSHVVGTGYKLVFLAATYQNLGETEKALSLYRQAIAQADQNQYSTIKAKALSGIAALYREGGEIDRAMQHHAQAIEILDRASAKLDRAEACYQLALTEQKLGKIEKSQENFERAIQQFSEMDASKQVEKVQLAASKKTEKIPN
;
A
#
# COMPACT_ATOMS: atom_id res chain seq x y z
N MET A 1 39.79 7.39 1.23
CA MET A 1 38.39 6.86 1.01
C MET A 1 37.46 7.68 1.88
N GLU A 2 36.26 8.02 1.41
CA GLU A 2 35.22 8.72 2.21
C GLU A 2 34.60 7.79 3.22
N ALA A 3 34.06 8.34 4.34
CA ALA A 3 33.49 7.55 5.45
C ALA A 3 32.36 6.60 5.04
N ASP A 4 31.43 7.09 4.20
CA ASP A 4 30.30 6.29 3.74
C ASP A 4 30.76 5.16 2.82
N ARG A 5 31.68 5.39 1.92
CA ARG A 5 32.25 4.37 1.05
C ARG A 5 33.03 3.29 1.86
N ALA A 6 33.63 3.67 2.95
CA ALA A 6 34.30 2.75 3.87
C ALA A 6 33.29 1.93 4.67
N LEU A 7 32.20 2.55 5.07
CA LEU A 7 31.08 1.89 5.76
C LEU A 7 30.41 0.84 4.85
N ASP A 8 30.13 1.21 3.60
CA ASP A 8 29.54 0.32 2.60
C ASP A 8 30.44 -0.88 2.31
N PHE A 9 31.74 -0.64 2.14
CA PHE A 9 32.72 -1.71 1.98
C PHE A 9 32.76 -2.64 3.20
N THR A 10 32.73 -2.10 4.40
CA THR A 10 32.74 -2.89 5.64
C THR A 10 31.45 -3.71 5.77
N ASN A 11 30.29 -3.13 5.44
CA ASN A 11 29.02 -3.84 5.41
C ASN A 11 29.02 -4.97 4.35
N SER A 12 29.56 -4.71 3.17
CA SER A 12 29.72 -5.74 2.13
C SER A 12 30.58 -6.93 2.61
N LEU A 13 31.66 -6.67 3.34
CA LEU A 13 32.48 -7.73 3.93
C LEU A 13 31.74 -8.49 5.04
N LEU A 14 30.93 -7.81 5.86
CA LEU A 14 30.12 -8.46 6.89
C LEU A 14 29.09 -9.38 6.26
N VAL A 15 28.42 -8.92 5.22
CA VAL A 15 27.46 -9.72 4.44
C VAL A 15 28.15 -10.94 3.80
N ALA A 16 29.30 -10.73 3.15
CA ALA A 16 30.05 -11.80 2.50
C ALA A 16 30.49 -12.92 3.47
N ARG A 17 30.54 -12.63 4.78
CA ARG A 17 30.86 -13.60 5.84
C ARG A 17 29.65 -14.07 6.65
N ASN A 18 28.42 -13.82 6.17
CA ASN A 18 27.17 -14.13 6.88
C ASN A 18 27.06 -13.48 8.29
N LEU A 19 27.65 -12.31 8.45
CA LEU A 19 27.60 -11.54 9.70
C LEU A 19 26.59 -10.40 9.57
N LYS A 20 25.94 -10.04 10.68
CA LYS A 20 24.98 -8.92 10.72
C LYS A 20 25.67 -7.61 10.33
N THR A 21 25.09 -6.84 9.42
CA THR A 21 25.52 -5.48 9.05
C THR A 21 25.52 -4.53 10.25
N LEU A 22 26.19 -3.40 10.12
CA LEU A 22 26.22 -2.37 11.14
C LEU A 22 24.85 -1.68 11.21
N ASP A 23 24.27 -1.61 12.40
CA ASP A 23 23.02 -0.88 12.62
C ASP A 23 23.25 0.65 12.64
N ASN A 24 22.19 1.42 12.88
CA ASN A 24 22.26 2.89 12.84
C ASN A 24 23.26 3.44 13.85
N LEU A 25 23.32 2.90 15.06
CA LEU A 25 24.24 3.35 16.10
C LEU A 25 25.67 2.92 15.79
N ASP A 26 25.89 1.68 15.37
CA ASP A 26 27.18 1.18 14.90
C ASP A 26 27.72 2.03 13.73
N SER A 27 26.85 2.38 12.78
CA SER A 27 27.17 3.20 11.60
C SER A 27 27.55 4.63 11.99
N ALA A 28 26.84 5.23 12.94
CA ALA A 28 27.18 6.55 13.47
C ALA A 28 28.55 6.53 14.17
N ILE A 29 28.80 5.52 15.02
CA ILE A 29 30.10 5.36 15.72
C ILE A 29 31.24 5.12 14.70
N PHE A 30 31.01 4.34 13.65
CA PHE A 30 31.96 4.08 12.58
C PHE A 30 32.34 5.35 11.82
N ARG A 31 31.36 6.17 11.39
CA ARG A 31 31.60 7.45 10.70
C ARG A 31 32.44 8.42 11.53
N GLU A 32 32.12 8.54 12.81
CA GLU A 32 32.88 9.41 13.72
C GLU A 32 34.30 8.89 13.99
N ALA A 33 34.47 7.58 14.07
CA ALA A 33 35.79 6.98 14.19
C ALA A 33 36.61 7.15 12.91
N TRP A 34 35.97 7.17 11.74
CA TRP A 34 36.62 7.41 10.45
C TRP A 34 37.24 8.81 10.34
N GLN A 35 36.63 9.81 10.99
CA GLN A 35 37.14 11.19 11.02
C GLN A 35 38.36 11.36 11.98
N GLY A 36 38.77 10.32 12.70
CA GLY A 36 39.91 10.30 13.59
C GLY A 36 39.79 11.31 14.72
N VAL A 37 40.79 12.19 14.82
CA VAL A 37 40.88 13.22 15.90
C VAL A 37 39.79 14.30 15.76
N GLN A 38 39.24 14.51 14.56
CA GLN A 38 38.17 15.48 14.30
C GLN A 38 36.78 14.91 14.57
N GLY A 39 36.61 13.60 14.73
CA GLY A 39 35.35 12.96 15.00
C GLY A 39 34.81 13.22 16.40
N ARG A 40 33.48 13.30 16.52
CA ARG A 40 32.76 13.57 17.78
C ARG A 40 33.13 12.53 18.86
N THR A 41 33.13 12.94 20.12
CA THR A 41 33.30 12.02 21.27
C THR A 41 32.07 11.15 21.47
N TYR A 42 32.19 10.03 22.21
CA TYR A 42 31.05 9.19 22.55
C TYR A 42 29.91 9.93 23.28
N GLN A 43 30.26 10.98 24.06
CA GLN A 43 29.23 11.83 24.67
C GLN A 43 28.46 12.62 23.59
N GLN A 44 29.15 13.21 22.65
CA GLN A 44 28.54 14.00 21.58
C GLN A 44 27.76 13.14 20.61
N VAL A 45 28.17 11.89 20.35
CA VAL A 45 27.39 10.91 19.59
C VAL A 45 26.12 10.53 20.36
N ALA A 46 26.21 10.30 21.67
CA ALA A 46 25.06 10.00 22.51
C ALA A 46 24.03 11.13 22.50
N ASP A 47 24.49 12.37 22.62
CA ASP A 47 23.66 13.57 22.64
C ASP A 47 22.96 13.80 21.28
N SER A 48 23.64 13.49 20.14
CA SER A 48 23.08 13.67 18.79
C SER A 48 22.15 12.56 18.34
N GLU A 49 22.41 11.32 18.76
CA GLU A 49 21.64 10.15 18.35
C GLU A 49 20.55 9.74 19.38
N GLY A 50 20.41 10.50 20.48
CA GLY A 50 19.39 10.27 21.50
C GLY A 50 19.62 9.05 22.39
N TYR A 51 20.85 8.58 22.56
CA TYR A 51 21.21 7.44 23.40
C TYR A 51 21.91 7.84 24.69
N GLY A 52 21.89 6.95 25.67
CA GLY A 52 22.73 7.09 26.88
C GLY A 52 24.21 6.84 26.53
N VAL A 53 25.12 7.61 27.14
CA VAL A 53 26.58 7.46 26.90
C VAL A 53 27.09 6.04 27.22
N GLY A 54 26.54 5.39 28.22
CA GLY A 54 26.82 3.97 28.53
C GLY A 54 26.51 3.07 27.33
N THR A 55 25.31 3.21 26.75
CA THR A 55 24.85 2.46 25.57
C THR A 55 25.78 2.66 24.36
N VAL A 56 26.23 3.91 24.10
CA VAL A 56 27.15 4.21 22.99
C VAL A 56 28.54 3.58 23.24
N LYS A 57 29.02 3.57 24.47
CA LYS A 57 30.33 2.92 24.82
C LYS A 57 30.24 1.41 24.67
N ASP A 58 29.12 0.80 25.06
CA ASP A 58 28.93 -0.66 24.96
C ASP A 58 28.77 -1.07 23.47
N ALA A 59 28.01 -0.31 22.68
CA ALA A 59 27.91 -0.49 21.23
C ALA A 59 29.28 -0.35 20.56
N ALA A 60 30.07 0.68 20.88
CA ALA A 60 31.42 0.85 20.36
C ALA A 60 32.33 -0.33 20.72
N SER A 61 32.28 -0.80 21.97
CA SER A 61 33.08 -1.96 22.39
C SER A 61 32.72 -3.23 21.59
N ASN A 62 31.44 -3.45 21.32
CA ASN A 62 30.96 -4.57 20.51
C ASN A 62 31.35 -4.40 19.04
N LEU A 63 31.22 -3.17 18.50
CA LEU A 63 31.61 -2.85 17.13
C LEU A 63 33.11 -3.16 16.90
N TRP A 64 33.99 -2.72 17.78
CA TRP A 64 35.42 -3.00 17.66
C TRP A 64 35.77 -4.49 17.72
N LYS A 65 35.06 -5.28 18.53
CA LYS A 65 35.22 -6.74 18.55
C LYS A 65 34.78 -7.37 17.23
N ARG A 66 33.64 -6.95 16.69
CA ARG A 66 33.10 -7.43 15.40
C ARG A 66 34.04 -7.10 14.24
N LEU A 67 34.54 -5.85 14.18
CA LEU A 67 35.46 -5.42 13.13
C LEU A 67 36.85 -6.09 13.26
N SER A 68 37.33 -6.33 14.48
CA SER A 68 38.57 -7.11 14.69
C SER A 68 38.44 -8.56 14.18
N ALA A 69 37.29 -9.18 14.39
CA ALA A 69 37.01 -10.52 13.85
C ALA A 69 36.83 -10.51 12.30
N LEU A 70 36.29 -9.42 11.75
CA LEU A 70 36.10 -9.27 10.32
C LEU A 70 37.41 -9.12 9.54
N PHE A 71 38.34 -8.30 10.03
CA PHE A 71 39.58 -7.97 9.32
C PHE A 71 40.75 -8.92 9.57
N GLY A 72 40.56 -9.96 10.40
CA GLY A 72 41.44 -11.15 10.45
C GLY A 72 42.42 -11.26 11.57
N GLU A 73 43.20 -12.36 11.57
CA GLU A 73 44.00 -12.85 12.66
C GLU A 73 45.12 -11.87 13.06
N GLY A 74 45.01 -11.36 14.29
CA GLY A 74 46.06 -10.58 14.95
C GLY A 74 45.89 -9.07 14.99
N GLU A 75 44.98 -8.46 14.29
CA GLU A 75 44.70 -7.03 14.33
C GLU A 75 43.49 -6.67 15.23
N LYS A 76 43.78 -5.93 16.30
CA LYS A 76 42.69 -5.32 17.10
C LYS A 76 42.28 -4.00 16.48
N VAL A 77 41.08 -3.95 15.90
CA VAL A 77 40.47 -2.72 15.42
C VAL A 77 40.02 -1.89 16.63
N LYS A 78 40.35 -0.61 16.61
CA LYS A 78 39.95 0.39 17.58
C LYS A 78 39.59 1.68 16.84
N ARG A 79 39.05 2.65 17.58
CA ARG A 79 38.70 3.96 17.03
C ARG A 79 39.87 4.67 16.31
N ASP A 80 41.08 4.55 16.84
CA ASP A 80 42.28 5.25 16.38
C ASP A 80 42.96 4.60 15.17
N ASN A 81 42.68 3.33 14.87
CA ASN A 81 43.30 2.62 13.75
C ASN A 81 42.31 2.14 12.68
N LEU A 82 41.01 2.43 12.85
CA LEU A 82 39.95 1.97 11.96
C LEU A 82 40.24 2.31 10.49
N GLN A 83 40.57 3.58 10.20
CA GLN A 83 40.80 4.03 8.84
C GLN A 83 42.02 3.31 8.21
N ALA A 84 43.07 3.14 8.93
CA ALA A 84 44.29 2.48 8.43
C ALA A 84 44.05 1.00 8.12
N VAL A 85 43.24 0.31 8.95
CA VAL A 85 42.90 -1.12 8.76
C VAL A 85 42.02 -1.31 7.55
N VAL A 86 40.90 -0.56 7.46
CA VAL A 86 39.95 -0.66 6.36
C VAL A 86 40.59 -0.26 5.01
N GLU A 87 41.40 0.81 4.97
CA GLU A 87 42.09 1.21 3.73
C GLU A 87 43.16 0.21 3.28
N ARG A 88 43.82 -0.46 4.22
CA ARG A 88 44.78 -1.52 3.87
C ARG A 88 44.03 -2.72 3.24
N TYR A 89 42.93 -3.12 3.83
CA TYR A 89 42.07 -4.19 3.30
C TYR A 89 41.49 -3.85 1.94
N TRP A 90 41.02 -2.61 1.77
CA TRP A 90 40.58 -2.08 0.49
C TRP A 90 41.66 -2.15 -0.59
N ARG A 91 42.87 -1.73 -0.27
CA ARG A 91 44.02 -1.80 -1.23
C ARG A 91 44.46 -3.21 -1.56
N SER A 92 44.27 -4.15 -0.68
CA SER A 92 44.53 -5.58 -0.95
C SER A 92 43.43 -6.16 -1.82
N TYR A 93 42.19 -5.74 -1.61
CA TYR A 93 41.01 -6.14 -2.37
C TYR A 93 41.03 -5.57 -3.80
N SER A 94 41.38 -4.29 -3.94
CA SER A 94 41.51 -3.60 -5.24
C SER A 94 42.75 -3.99 -6.07
N LYS A 95 43.72 -4.70 -5.50
CA LYS A 95 44.85 -5.27 -6.25
C LYS A 95 44.55 -6.62 -6.89
N LEU A 96 43.41 -7.20 -6.60
CA LEU A 96 42.89 -8.43 -7.22
C LEU A 96 42.04 -8.16 -8.47
N GLU A 97 41.81 -6.87 -8.85
CA GLU A 97 41.22 -6.50 -10.13
C GLU A 97 42.31 -6.41 -11.23
N PRO A 98 42.20 -7.10 -12.37
CA PRO A 98 43.16 -7.01 -13.48
C PRO A 98 43.03 -5.67 -14.21
N GLN A 99 44.15 -4.97 -14.36
CA GLN A 99 44.28 -3.79 -15.22
C GLN A 99 44.07 -4.18 -16.70
N SER A 100 43.11 -3.52 -17.34
CA SER A 100 42.82 -3.63 -18.76
C SER A 100 43.97 -3.06 -19.59
N GLY A 101 44.47 -3.86 -20.55
CA GLY A 101 45.23 -3.39 -21.71
C GLY A 101 46.46 -4.20 -22.10
N GLN A 102 46.23 -5.25 -22.89
CA GLN A 102 47.05 -5.64 -24.06
C GLN A 102 46.50 -6.89 -24.75
N THR A 103 46.27 -6.75 -26.04
CA THR A 103 45.87 -7.77 -27.02
C THR A 103 46.95 -8.81 -27.31
N VAL A 104 46.68 -10.09 -27.34
CA VAL A 104 47.20 -11.18 -28.24
C VAL A 104 46.33 -12.48 -28.05
N PRO A 105 46.30 -13.45 -29.01
CA PRO A 105 45.05 -14.06 -29.52
C PRO A 105 44.71 -15.46 -29.00
N ALA A 106 43.47 -15.78 -29.22
CA ALA A 106 42.71 -17.02 -29.14
C ALA A 106 43.45 -18.34 -28.77
N GLN A 107 43.07 -18.87 -27.58
CA GLN A 107 42.87 -20.31 -27.41
C GLN A 107 41.71 -20.54 -26.46
N VAL A 108 40.83 -21.44 -26.85
CA VAL A 108 39.56 -21.78 -26.22
C VAL A 108 39.77 -22.29 -24.82
N SER A 109 39.24 -21.61 -23.81
CA SER A 109 38.90 -22.24 -22.51
C SER A 109 37.64 -21.50 -21.98
N LEU A 110 36.62 -22.29 -21.70
CA LEU A 110 35.34 -21.85 -21.13
C LEU A 110 35.59 -21.06 -19.83
N GLY A 111 35.63 -19.72 -19.93
CA GLY A 111 35.66 -18.80 -18.81
C GLY A 111 34.23 -18.35 -18.47
N VAL A 112 33.77 -18.67 -17.33
CA VAL A 112 32.55 -18.07 -16.74
C VAL A 112 32.91 -16.65 -16.34
N ASP A 113 32.42 -15.66 -17.08
CA ASP A 113 32.52 -14.24 -16.71
C ASP A 113 31.63 -14.00 -15.48
N ALA A 114 32.32 -13.70 -14.36
CA ALA A 114 31.71 -13.31 -13.10
C ALA A 114 31.68 -11.79 -13.00
N ASP A 115 30.63 -11.16 -13.47
CA ASP A 115 30.32 -9.76 -13.12
C ASP A 115 28.82 -9.49 -13.20
N LEU A 116 28.06 -10.25 -12.43
CA LEU A 116 26.74 -9.85 -11.96
C LEU A 116 26.72 -10.11 -10.44
N GLU A 117 26.71 -9.07 -9.63
CA GLU A 117 26.46 -9.19 -8.18
C GLU A 117 25.13 -9.90 -7.96
N ILE A 118 25.19 -11.22 -7.73
CA ILE A 118 24.02 -12.02 -7.43
C ILE A 118 23.66 -11.80 -5.97
N GLU A 119 22.85 -10.80 -5.68
CA GLU A 119 22.28 -10.57 -4.34
C GLU A 119 21.43 -11.75 -3.83
N ASN A 120 21.04 -12.65 -4.74
CA ASN A 120 20.26 -13.84 -4.41
C ASN A 120 21.06 -15.12 -4.71
N PRO A 121 21.54 -15.84 -3.69
CA PRO A 121 22.31 -17.07 -3.86
C PRO A 121 21.52 -18.20 -4.53
N ASN A 122 20.20 -18.05 -4.68
CA ASN A 122 19.32 -19.00 -5.36
C ASN A 122 19.03 -18.61 -6.82
N PHE A 123 19.55 -17.48 -7.32
CA PHE A 123 19.39 -17.06 -8.71
C PHE A 123 20.52 -17.65 -9.56
N LEU A 124 20.25 -18.76 -10.22
CA LEU A 124 21.22 -19.51 -11.00
C LEU A 124 20.77 -19.67 -12.46
N GLY A 125 21.74 -19.66 -13.40
CA GLY A 125 21.55 -20.13 -14.76
C GLY A 125 20.62 -19.30 -15.66
N ARG A 126 20.51 -17.98 -15.46
CA ARG A 126 19.61 -17.09 -16.23
C ARG A 126 20.33 -16.02 -17.07
N VAL A 127 21.64 -16.16 -17.28
CA VAL A 127 22.43 -15.18 -18.04
C VAL A 127 21.89 -15.01 -19.46
N GLY A 128 21.63 -16.11 -20.18
CA GLY A 128 21.09 -16.06 -21.54
C GLY A 128 19.70 -15.41 -21.59
N ALA A 129 18.83 -15.68 -20.61
CA ALA A 129 17.52 -15.04 -20.54
C ALA A 129 17.61 -13.51 -20.31
N ILE A 130 18.59 -13.06 -19.53
CA ILE A 130 18.87 -11.63 -19.33
C ILE A 130 19.37 -11.00 -20.64
N GLU A 131 20.26 -11.69 -21.38
CA GLU A 131 20.77 -11.22 -22.67
C GLU A 131 19.65 -11.14 -23.73
N ASP A 132 18.74 -12.11 -23.77
CA ASP A 132 17.57 -12.10 -24.64
C ASP A 132 16.65 -10.89 -24.33
N LEU A 133 16.36 -10.65 -23.05
CA LEU A 133 15.58 -9.49 -22.63
C LEU A 133 16.26 -8.18 -23.00
N ASN A 134 17.58 -8.06 -22.81
CA ASN A 134 18.36 -6.91 -23.24
C ASN A 134 18.26 -6.69 -24.77
N THR A 135 18.28 -7.76 -25.54
CA THR A 135 18.16 -7.72 -27.01
C THR A 135 16.77 -7.19 -27.40
N LEU A 136 15.70 -7.70 -26.79
CA LEU A 136 14.35 -7.22 -27.09
C LEU A 136 14.18 -5.74 -26.73
N VAL A 137 14.69 -5.31 -25.58
CA VAL A 137 14.64 -3.89 -25.17
C VAL A 137 15.46 -3.02 -26.12
N ALA A 138 16.64 -3.47 -26.55
CA ALA A 138 17.47 -2.76 -27.54
C ALA A 138 16.77 -2.64 -28.91
N GLN A 139 15.93 -3.60 -29.27
CA GLN A 139 15.08 -3.56 -30.47
C GLN A 139 13.85 -2.66 -30.34
N GLY A 140 13.64 -2.05 -29.17
CA GLY A 140 12.58 -1.09 -28.93
C GLY A 140 11.34 -1.66 -28.22
N ALA A 141 11.38 -2.91 -27.76
CA ALA A 141 10.28 -3.47 -26.97
C ALA A 141 10.07 -2.68 -25.68
N LYS A 142 8.85 -2.19 -25.46
CA LYS A 142 8.45 -1.47 -24.24
C LYS A 142 7.73 -2.36 -23.25
N VAL A 143 6.98 -3.33 -23.73
CA VAL A 143 6.23 -4.31 -22.94
C VAL A 143 6.60 -5.70 -23.40
N ILE A 144 7.15 -6.50 -22.48
CA ILE A 144 7.56 -7.87 -22.74
C ILE A 144 6.78 -8.80 -21.81
N VAL A 145 6.05 -9.74 -22.38
CA VAL A 145 5.36 -10.79 -21.65
C VAL A 145 6.28 -12.00 -21.54
N ILE A 146 6.78 -12.27 -20.34
CA ILE A 146 7.55 -13.47 -20.01
C ILE A 146 6.55 -14.60 -19.75
N GLN A 147 6.40 -15.46 -20.74
CA GLN A 147 5.49 -16.59 -20.70
C GLN A 147 6.22 -17.88 -20.36
N SER A 148 5.67 -18.69 -19.47
CA SER A 148 6.10 -20.07 -19.22
C SER A 148 5.20 -20.75 -18.20
N ALA A 149 5.39 -22.05 -17.99
CA ALA A 149 4.73 -22.83 -16.93
C ALA A 149 4.97 -22.26 -15.53
N GLY A 150 4.14 -22.68 -14.55
CA GLY A 150 4.32 -22.33 -13.16
C GLY A 150 5.67 -22.85 -12.61
N GLY A 151 6.33 -22.07 -11.75
CA GLY A 151 7.56 -22.50 -11.11
C GLY A 151 8.86 -22.41 -11.92
N ILE A 152 8.83 -21.99 -13.16
CA ILE A 152 10.05 -21.81 -14.02
C ILE A 152 10.96 -20.69 -13.51
N GLY A 153 10.42 -19.73 -12.71
CA GLY A 153 11.19 -18.60 -12.20
C GLY A 153 10.97 -17.29 -12.94
N LYS A 154 9.81 -17.07 -13.60
CA LYS A 154 9.46 -15.85 -14.34
C LYS A 154 9.58 -14.60 -13.49
N THR A 155 8.92 -14.59 -12.33
CA THR A 155 8.90 -13.45 -11.40
C THR A 155 10.29 -13.14 -10.85
N THR A 156 11.06 -14.19 -10.53
CA THR A 156 12.44 -14.04 -10.04
C THR A 156 13.33 -13.42 -11.11
N LEU A 157 13.22 -13.90 -12.37
CA LEU A 157 13.96 -13.32 -13.51
C LEU A 157 13.57 -11.86 -13.72
N ALA A 158 12.27 -11.55 -13.77
CA ALA A 158 11.79 -10.20 -14.02
C ALA A 158 12.28 -9.20 -12.95
N ARG A 159 12.19 -9.57 -11.68
CA ARG A 159 12.70 -8.74 -10.57
C ARG A 159 14.22 -8.53 -10.66
N GLN A 160 14.97 -9.61 -10.90
CA GLN A 160 16.42 -9.52 -11.02
C GLN A 160 16.84 -8.67 -12.23
N TYR A 161 16.16 -8.84 -13.37
CA TYR A 161 16.38 -8.03 -14.55
C TYR A 161 16.15 -6.55 -14.27
N LEU A 162 14.98 -6.19 -13.75
CA LEU A 162 14.63 -4.79 -13.47
C LEU A 162 15.59 -4.15 -12.47
N LYS A 163 16.05 -4.88 -11.46
CA LYS A 163 17.05 -4.38 -10.50
C LYS A 163 18.39 -4.09 -11.15
N SER A 164 18.81 -4.92 -12.13
CA SER A 164 20.13 -4.80 -12.77
C SER A 164 20.22 -3.69 -13.85
N GLN A 165 19.08 -3.13 -14.31
CA GLN A 165 19.06 -2.22 -15.48
C GLN A 165 19.21 -0.73 -15.15
N GLY A 166 19.43 -0.36 -13.88
CA GLY A 166 19.63 1.03 -13.47
C GLY A 166 18.44 1.93 -13.79
N PHE A 167 17.23 1.47 -13.50
CA PHE A 167 16.03 2.30 -13.53
C PHE A 167 16.03 3.29 -12.37
N ASP A 168 15.48 4.47 -12.59
CA ASP A 168 15.28 5.47 -11.53
C ASP A 168 14.38 4.90 -10.41
N ARG A 169 13.41 4.07 -10.82
CA ARG A 169 12.44 3.39 -9.95
C ARG A 169 12.00 2.07 -10.56
N VAL A 170 11.64 1.12 -9.70
CA VAL A 170 10.96 -0.12 -10.09
C VAL A 170 9.64 -0.17 -9.35
N ILE A 171 8.53 -0.24 -10.10
CA ILE A 171 7.18 -0.36 -9.57
C ILE A 171 6.61 -1.72 -9.90
N GLU A 172 5.89 -2.31 -8.95
CA GLU A 172 5.33 -3.65 -9.12
C GLU A 172 3.80 -3.62 -8.99
N LEU A 173 3.12 -4.32 -9.88
CA LEU A 173 1.71 -4.64 -9.77
C LEU A 173 1.57 -6.14 -9.61
N LEU A 174 1.19 -6.56 -8.42
CA LEU A 174 0.85 -7.95 -8.17
C LEU A 174 -0.61 -8.17 -8.55
N MET A 175 -0.85 -8.85 -9.68
CA MET A 175 -2.19 -9.33 -10.02
C MET A 175 -2.61 -10.38 -9.00
N ALA A 176 -3.92 -10.45 -8.69
CA ALA A 176 -4.41 -11.47 -7.79
C ALA A 176 -4.08 -12.88 -8.30
N LYS A 177 -3.95 -13.82 -7.38
CA LYS A 177 -3.83 -15.24 -7.69
C LYS A 177 -5.16 -15.86 -8.13
N GLU A 178 -6.25 -15.14 -7.94
CA GLU A 178 -7.63 -15.56 -8.24
C GLU A 178 -8.38 -14.46 -8.98
N THR A 179 -9.18 -14.83 -9.96
CA THR A 179 -9.93 -13.91 -10.82
C THR A 179 -10.87 -12.96 -10.03
N GLU A 180 -11.35 -13.38 -8.88
CA GLU A 180 -12.27 -12.59 -8.06
C GLU A 180 -11.60 -11.51 -7.19
N ASN A 181 -10.29 -11.58 -7.01
CA ASN A 181 -9.53 -10.70 -6.11
C ASN A 181 -8.45 -9.88 -6.83
N ILE A 182 -8.62 -9.64 -8.13
CA ILE A 182 -7.67 -8.85 -8.92
C ILE A 182 -7.65 -7.42 -8.40
N THR A 183 -6.45 -6.89 -8.24
CA THR A 183 -6.23 -5.51 -7.82
C THR A 183 -6.96 -4.57 -8.78
N ALA A 184 -7.78 -3.66 -8.26
CA ALA A 184 -8.42 -2.64 -9.08
C ALA A 184 -7.33 -1.74 -9.68
N LEU A 185 -7.33 -1.63 -11.01
CA LEU A 185 -6.29 -0.91 -11.73
C LEU A 185 -6.18 0.54 -11.30
N GLU A 186 -7.32 1.18 -11.07
CA GLU A 186 -7.42 2.56 -10.64
C GLU A 186 -6.65 2.76 -9.31
N SER A 187 -6.88 1.87 -8.35
CA SER A 187 -6.20 1.93 -7.05
C SER A 187 -4.68 1.75 -7.18
N ALA A 188 -4.24 0.83 -8.04
CA ALA A 188 -2.82 0.58 -8.26
C ALA A 188 -2.13 1.80 -8.90
N ILE A 189 -2.75 2.42 -9.92
CA ILE A 189 -2.18 3.59 -10.59
C ILE A 189 -2.19 4.80 -9.64
N GLU A 190 -3.24 4.97 -8.84
CA GLU A 190 -3.29 6.03 -7.82
C GLU A 190 -2.18 5.86 -6.78
N GLU A 191 -1.95 4.64 -6.33
CA GLU A 191 -0.88 4.32 -5.39
C GLU A 191 0.50 4.64 -5.99
N TRP A 192 0.77 4.19 -7.23
CA TRP A 192 2.02 4.53 -7.93
C TRP A 192 2.22 6.04 -8.05
N LEU A 193 1.20 6.78 -8.46
CA LEU A 193 1.33 8.24 -8.58
C LEU A 193 1.65 8.88 -7.24
N LYS A 194 0.95 8.51 -6.16
CA LYS A 194 1.14 9.09 -4.82
C LYS A 194 2.47 8.67 -4.19
N GLN A 195 2.76 7.38 -4.17
CA GLN A 195 3.90 6.84 -3.42
C GLN A 195 5.21 7.00 -4.21
N ASP A 196 5.18 6.61 -5.50
CA ASP A 196 6.40 6.57 -6.29
C ASP A 196 6.71 7.89 -7.00
N PHE A 197 5.69 8.62 -7.45
CA PHE A 197 5.90 9.86 -8.21
C PHE A 197 5.55 11.13 -7.44
N GLN A 198 5.01 11.02 -6.23
CA GLN A 198 4.56 12.17 -5.41
C GLN A 198 3.59 13.09 -6.20
N GLU A 199 2.79 12.49 -7.05
CA GLU A 199 1.75 13.14 -7.86
C GLU A 199 0.36 12.64 -7.46
N GLU A 200 -0.58 13.56 -7.23
CA GLU A 200 -1.97 13.19 -6.93
C GLU A 200 -2.67 12.64 -8.18
N PRO A 201 -3.55 11.64 -8.06
CA PRO A 201 -4.33 11.11 -9.18
C PRO A 201 -5.32 12.14 -9.73
N GLY A 202 -5.72 11.98 -10.98
CA GLY A 202 -6.66 12.85 -11.67
C GLY A 202 -8.11 12.69 -11.20
N PRO A 203 -9.02 13.57 -11.67
CA PRO A 203 -10.44 13.52 -11.33
C PRO A 203 -11.18 12.33 -11.94
N ASP A 204 -10.63 11.70 -12.96
CA ASP A 204 -11.13 10.50 -13.59
C ASP A 204 -9.96 9.60 -14.02
N PHE A 205 -10.29 8.36 -14.39
CA PHE A 205 -9.29 7.37 -14.79
C PHE A 205 -8.44 7.83 -15.98
N GLY A 206 -9.05 8.47 -16.99
CA GLY A 206 -8.32 8.93 -18.18
C GLY A 206 -7.27 9.99 -17.85
N VAL A 207 -7.60 10.94 -16.98
CA VAL A 207 -6.65 11.99 -16.51
C VAL A 207 -5.57 11.35 -15.62
N THR A 208 -5.93 10.41 -14.75
CA THR A 208 -4.98 9.66 -13.91
C THR A 208 -3.98 8.90 -14.78
N LEU A 209 -4.45 8.19 -15.79
CA LEU A 209 -3.63 7.46 -16.75
C LEU A 209 -2.74 8.41 -17.59
N GLY A 210 -3.26 9.57 -17.96
CA GLY A 210 -2.50 10.62 -18.65
C GLY A 210 -1.37 11.20 -17.77
N ARG A 211 -1.56 11.29 -16.46
CA ARG A 211 -0.51 11.68 -15.49
C ARG A 211 0.56 10.60 -15.38
N LEU A 212 0.16 9.34 -15.22
CA LEU A 212 1.09 8.23 -15.24
C LEU A 212 1.94 8.23 -16.51
N LYS A 213 1.32 8.41 -17.69
CA LYS A 213 2.05 8.50 -18.97
C LYS A 213 3.12 9.58 -18.94
N ARG A 214 2.84 10.77 -18.43
CA ARG A 214 3.83 11.86 -18.31
C ARG A 214 5.00 11.47 -17.40
N GLN A 215 4.73 10.83 -16.27
CA GLN A 215 5.78 10.35 -15.37
C GLN A 215 6.68 9.32 -16.07
N LEU A 216 6.08 8.38 -16.80
CA LEU A 216 6.81 7.37 -17.55
C LEU A 216 7.59 7.93 -18.79
N GLN A 217 7.23 9.12 -19.26
CA GLN A 217 7.98 9.84 -20.30
C GLN A 217 9.19 10.58 -19.75
N THR A 218 9.14 11.01 -18.49
CA THR A 218 10.19 11.83 -17.84
C THR A 218 11.18 10.99 -17.03
N HIS A 219 10.77 9.83 -16.54
CA HIS A 219 11.58 8.95 -15.70
C HIS A 219 11.82 7.61 -16.39
N LYS A 220 13.00 7.04 -16.17
CA LYS A 220 13.31 5.68 -16.61
C LYS A 220 12.81 4.69 -15.56
N VAL A 221 11.62 4.12 -15.80
CA VAL A 221 10.91 3.28 -14.80
C VAL A 221 10.89 1.82 -15.27
N GLY A 222 11.28 0.91 -14.37
CA GLY A 222 11.02 -0.52 -14.53
C GLY A 222 9.62 -0.85 -13.99
N VAL A 223 8.77 -1.51 -14.77
CA VAL A 223 7.43 -1.91 -14.35
C VAL A 223 7.34 -3.43 -14.35
N LEU A 224 6.91 -4.03 -13.25
CA LEU A 224 6.59 -5.45 -13.18
C LEU A 224 5.08 -5.63 -13.00
N ILE A 225 4.43 -6.34 -13.91
CA ILE A 225 3.07 -6.85 -13.75
C ILE A 225 3.17 -8.36 -13.57
N ASP A 226 2.93 -8.84 -12.35
CA ASP A 226 3.14 -10.24 -12.01
C ASP A 226 1.81 -11.01 -12.01
N ASN A 227 1.82 -12.19 -12.67
CA ASN A 227 0.70 -13.14 -12.67
C ASN A 227 -0.54 -12.69 -13.48
N LEU A 228 -0.33 -12.22 -14.72
CA LEU A 228 -1.38 -11.66 -15.58
C LEU A 228 -2.52 -12.64 -15.89
N GLU A 229 -2.25 -13.95 -15.92
CA GLU A 229 -3.24 -14.98 -16.25
C GLU A 229 -4.53 -14.89 -15.45
N ALA A 230 -4.50 -14.36 -14.22
CA ALA A 230 -5.69 -14.18 -13.39
C ALA A 230 -6.74 -13.24 -14.03
N ALA A 231 -6.29 -12.28 -14.86
CA ALA A 231 -7.15 -11.30 -15.54
C ALA A 231 -7.52 -11.72 -16.98
N LEU A 232 -7.09 -12.91 -17.43
CA LEU A 232 -7.34 -13.37 -18.79
C LEU A 232 -8.44 -14.43 -18.83
N ASP A 233 -9.20 -14.44 -19.92
CA ASP A 233 -10.13 -15.52 -20.28
C ASP A 233 -9.40 -16.71 -20.93
N GLY A 234 -10.12 -17.78 -21.19
CA GLY A 234 -9.57 -18.97 -21.87
C GLY A 234 -9.07 -18.72 -23.31
N GLN A 235 -9.23 -17.53 -23.87
CA GLN A 235 -8.69 -17.11 -25.15
C GLN A 235 -7.49 -16.16 -25.03
N GLY A 236 -7.05 -15.87 -23.81
CA GLY A 236 -5.95 -14.94 -23.53
C GLY A 236 -6.31 -13.46 -23.67
N LYS A 237 -7.58 -13.11 -23.60
CA LYS A 237 -8.07 -11.73 -23.58
C LYS A 237 -8.46 -11.30 -22.16
N PHE A 238 -8.36 -10.01 -21.88
CA PHE A 238 -8.84 -9.49 -20.62
C PHE A 238 -10.34 -9.73 -20.45
N ILE A 239 -10.74 -10.27 -19.30
CA ILE A 239 -12.15 -10.41 -18.92
C ILE A 239 -12.79 -9.03 -18.71
N GLU A 240 -14.12 -8.92 -18.96
CA GLU A 240 -14.82 -7.62 -18.93
C GLU A 240 -14.56 -6.76 -17.70
N PRO A 241 -14.53 -7.26 -16.46
CA PRO A 241 -14.23 -6.43 -15.28
C PRO A 241 -12.84 -5.82 -15.28
N HIS A 242 -11.93 -6.33 -16.11
CA HIS A 242 -10.52 -5.93 -16.14
C HIS A 242 -10.06 -5.35 -17.49
N ARG A 243 -11.01 -4.94 -18.33
CA ARG A 243 -10.72 -4.31 -19.65
C ARG A 243 -9.89 -3.03 -19.54
N LEU A 244 -9.94 -2.33 -18.41
CA LEU A 244 -9.13 -1.14 -18.18
C LEU A 244 -7.61 -1.40 -18.24
N TYR A 245 -7.16 -2.63 -18.00
CA TYR A 245 -5.76 -3.00 -18.18
C TYR A 245 -5.26 -2.84 -19.62
N VAL A 246 -6.15 -2.93 -20.62
CA VAL A 246 -5.82 -2.63 -22.03
C VAL A 246 -5.34 -1.19 -22.18
N GLU A 247 -6.01 -0.24 -21.50
CA GLU A 247 -5.62 1.17 -21.57
C GLU A 247 -4.27 1.42 -20.87
N LEU A 248 -4.01 0.75 -19.75
CA LEU A 248 -2.69 0.80 -19.11
C LEU A 248 -1.60 0.28 -20.05
N LEU A 249 -1.82 -0.89 -20.65
CA LEU A 249 -0.83 -1.50 -21.55
C LEU A 249 -0.57 -0.64 -22.79
N ARG A 250 -1.57 0.06 -23.32
CA ARG A 250 -1.39 1.05 -24.39
C ARG A 250 -0.48 2.20 -23.97
N VAL A 251 -0.61 2.68 -22.71
CA VAL A 251 0.29 3.70 -22.18
C VAL A 251 1.69 3.18 -22.00
N LEU A 252 1.85 1.97 -21.44
CA LEU A 252 3.16 1.34 -21.22
C LEU A 252 3.88 0.99 -22.53
N ALA A 253 3.13 0.67 -23.60
CA ALA A 253 3.66 0.36 -24.94
C ALA A 253 3.92 1.61 -25.79
N ASP A 254 3.59 2.82 -25.33
CA ASP A 254 3.80 4.05 -26.08
C ASP A 254 5.29 4.30 -26.34
N ALA A 255 5.64 4.61 -27.59
CA ALA A 255 7.04 4.82 -27.99
C ALA A 255 7.74 5.98 -27.24
N ALA A 256 6.97 6.96 -26.74
CA ALA A 256 7.50 8.11 -26.04
C ALA A 256 7.84 7.83 -24.57
N VAL A 257 7.40 6.70 -23.99
CA VAL A 257 7.76 6.35 -22.59
C VAL A 257 9.20 5.83 -22.54
N GLN A 258 9.88 6.16 -21.42
CA GLN A 258 11.26 5.69 -21.19
C GLN A 258 11.30 4.38 -20.39
N SER A 259 10.14 3.93 -19.93
CA SER A 259 9.99 2.72 -19.11
C SER A 259 10.06 1.44 -19.94
N VAL A 260 10.43 0.35 -19.24
CA VAL A 260 10.31 -1.03 -19.71
C VAL A 260 9.39 -1.78 -18.77
N THR A 261 8.42 -2.46 -19.35
CA THR A 261 7.45 -3.27 -18.60
C THR A 261 7.72 -4.75 -18.85
N LEU A 262 7.90 -5.50 -17.77
CA LEU A 262 7.90 -6.96 -17.77
C LEU A 262 6.59 -7.47 -17.19
N ILE A 263 5.95 -8.36 -17.90
CA ILE A 263 4.72 -9.02 -17.47
C ILE A 263 5.02 -10.50 -17.32
N THR A 264 4.68 -11.10 -16.18
CA THR A 264 4.75 -12.56 -16.07
C THR A 264 3.37 -13.16 -16.27
N SER A 265 3.31 -14.24 -17.03
CA SER A 265 2.07 -14.98 -17.26
C SER A 265 2.35 -16.45 -17.56
N ARG A 266 1.39 -17.32 -17.20
CA ARG A 266 1.35 -18.70 -17.72
C ARG A 266 0.71 -18.73 -19.09
N ASP A 267 -0.32 -17.89 -19.28
CA ASP A 267 -1.09 -17.81 -20.51
C ASP A 267 -0.55 -16.74 -21.45
N ARG A 268 -0.78 -16.95 -22.74
CA ARG A 268 -0.43 -15.98 -23.76
C ARG A 268 -1.46 -14.84 -23.74
N LEU A 269 -0.98 -13.62 -23.69
CA LEU A 269 -1.84 -12.44 -23.92
C LEU A 269 -2.15 -12.35 -25.42
N CYS A 270 -3.41 -12.46 -25.79
CA CYS A 270 -3.91 -12.44 -27.18
C CYS A 270 -4.85 -11.27 -27.47
N ASP A 271 -4.77 -10.19 -26.68
CA ASP A 271 -5.61 -9.01 -26.91
C ASP A 271 -5.03 -8.18 -28.06
N SER A 272 -5.81 -8.04 -29.16
CA SER A 272 -5.37 -7.33 -30.38
C SER A 272 -5.20 -5.82 -30.17
N ASP A 273 -5.70 -5.30 -29.09
CA ASP A 273 -5.71 -3.87 -28.80
C ASP A 273 -4.43 -3.39 -28.09
N VAL A 274 -3.49 -4.30 -27.80
CA VAL A 274 -2.21 -4.00 -27.15
C VAL A 274 -1.03 -4.50 -27.96
N THR A 275 0.07 -3.74 -27.94
CA THR A 275 1.33 -4.15 -28.58
C THR A 275 2.27 -4.65 -27.49
N VAL A 276 2.60 -5.94 -27.53
CA VAL A 276 3.52 -6.59 -26.60
C VAL A 276 4.45 -7.53 -27.33
N GLU A 277 5.67 -7.70 -26.82
CA GLU A 277 6.58 -8.75 -27.24
C GLU A 277 6.43 -9.96 -26.30
N HIS A 278 6.46 -11.15 -26.88
CA HIS A 278 6.38 -12.39 -26.12
C HIS A 278 7.74 -13.05 -26.01
N TYR A 279 8.18 -13.29 -24.79
CA TYR A 279 9.38 -14.05 -24.48
C TYR A 279 9.02 -15.36 -23.80
N LEU A 280 9.25 -16.49 -24.48
CA LEU A 280 9.06 -17.81 -23.90
C LEU A 280 10.27 -18.16 -23.06
N LEU A 281 10.15 -18.13 -21.73
CA LEU A 281 11.24 -18.46 -20.80
C LEU A 281 11.47 -19.98 -20.76
N PRO A 282 12.65 -20.45 -21.20
CA PRO A 282 12.98 -21.87 -21.12
C PRO A 282 13.23 -22.32 -19.67
N GLY A 283 13.21 -23.64 -19.43
CA GLY A 283 13.68 -24.23 -18.19
C GLY A 283 15.16 -23.92 -17.93
N LEU A 284 15.60 -24.17 -16.70
CA LEU A 284 17.02 -24.10 -16.36
C LEU A 284 17.78 -25.25 -17.05
N GLU A 285 19.03 -25.00 -17.42
CA GLU A 285 19.88 -26.02 -18.01
C GLU A 285 20.26 -27.11 -16.99
N VAL A 286 20.62 -28.31 -17.49
CA VAL A 286 20.98 -29.47 -16.64
C VAL A 286 22.18 -29.17 -15.74
N GLU A 287 23.13 -28.36 -16.21
CA GLU A 287 24.31 -27.98 -15.42
C GLU A 287 23.96 -27.05 -14.25
N VAL A 288 22.91 -26.24 -14.39
CA VAL A 288 22.37 -25.44 -13.28
C VAL A 288 21.73 -26.33 -12.23
N TRP A 289 21.01 -27.37 -12.65
CA TRP A 289 20.47 -28.39 -11.75
C TRP A 289 21.59 -29.10 -11.02
N ARG A 290 22.63 -29.50 -11.75
CA ARG A 290 23.84 -30.13 -11.18
C ARG A 290 24.45 -29.25 -10.10
N GLN A 291 24.72 -27.99 -10.40
CA GLN A 291 25.27 -27.02 -9.47
C GLN A 291 24.38 -26.87 -8.24
N PHE A 292 23.06 -26.73 -8.45
CA PHE A 292 22.08 -26.56 -7.37
C PHE A 292 22.07 -27.75 -6.41
N PHE A 293 22.08 -28.97 -6.90
CA PHE A 293 22.09 -30.19 -6.10
C PHE A 293 23.44 -30.40 -5.39
N SER A 294 24.55 -30.17 -6.10
CA SER A 294 25.89 -30.25 -5.51
C SER A 294 26.07 -29.34 -4.31
N CYS A 295 25.62 -28.09 -4.41
CA CYS A 295 25.72 -27.13 -3.29
C CYS A 295 24.87 -27.52 -2.08
N ARG A 296 23.99 -28.52 -2.18
CA ARG A 296 23.09 -29.00 -1.12
C ARG A 296 23.40 -30.41 -0.64
N ASN A 297 24.62 -30.90 -0.94
CA ASN A 297 25.13 -32.22 -0.52
C ASN A 297 24.28 -33.38 -1.03
N ILE A 298 23.68 -33.26 -2.19
CA ILE A 298 23.03 -34.38 -2.89
C ILE A 298 24.10 -35.18 -3.63
N ASN A 299 24.11 -36.51 -3.46
CA ASN A 299 24.95 -37.42 -4.24
C ASN A 299 24.37 -37.51 -5.66
N ILE A 300 25.05 -36.90 -6.63
CA ILE A 300 24.56 -36.79 -8.00
C ILE A 300 24.81 -38.05 -8.78
N ASP A 301 23.76 -38.66 -9.32
CA ASP A 301 23.82 -39.64 -10.37
C ASP A 301 23.55 -38.96 -11.73
N ASP A 302 24.49 -39.04 -12.67
CA ASP A 302 24.43 -38.35 -13.96
C ASP A 302 23.29 -38.81 -14.84
N VAL A 303 22.89 -40.08 -14.74
CA VAL A 303 21.78 -40.65 -15.51
C VAL A 303 20.45 -40.12 -14.93
N ALA A 304 20.26 -40.30 -13.62
CA ALA A 304 19.08 -39.83 -12.91
C ALA A 304 18.90 -38.32 -13.07
N LEU A 305 19.97 -37.51 -12.94
CA LEU A 305 19.93 -36.06 -13.15
C LEU A 305 19.42 -35.68 -14.54
N LYS A 306 19.94 -36.29 -15.59
CA LYS A 306 19.53 -36.01 -16.98
C LYS A 306 18.09 -36.43 -17.23
N GLU A 307 17.68 -37.55 -16.73
CA GLU A 307 16.31 -38.05 -16.87
C GLU A 307 15.33 -37.20 -16.09
N MET A 308 15.60 -36.87 -14.84
CA MET A 308 14.79 -35.91 -14.05
C MET A 308 14.70 -34.55 -14.73
N HIS A 309 15.84 -33.99 -15.17
CA HIS A 309 15.86 -32.72 -15.88
C HIS A 309 14.96 -32.75 -17.12
N LYS A 310 15.02 -33.83 -17.92
CA LYS A 310 14.17 -34.03 -19.11
C LYS A 310 12.70 -34.12 -18.72
N VAL A 311 12.37 -34.88 -17.68
CA VAL A 311 11.00 -35.09 -17.21
C VAL A 311 10.39 -33.82 -16.65
N TYR A 312 11.13 -33.07 -15.85
CA TYR A 312 10.64 -31.84 -15.22
C TYR A 312 10.91 -30.56 -16.05
N GLY A 313 11.47 -30.71 -17.28
CA GLY A 313 11.65 -29.59 -18.23
C GLY A 313 12.53 -28.45 -17.71
N GLY A 314 13.45 -28.71 -16.78
CA GLY A 314 14.32 -27.69 -16.20
C GLY A 314 13.58 -26.72 -15.26
N ASN A 315 12.44 -27.13 -14.69
CA ASN A 315 11.62 -26.28 -13.83
C ASN A 315 12.34 -25.94 -12.51
N ALA A 316 12.56 -24.67 -12.23
CA ALA A 316 13.30 -24.21 -11.04
C ALA A 316 12.61 -24.58 -9.72
N LYS A 317 11.28 -24.55 -9.68
CA LYS A 317 10.52 -24.92 -8.47
C LYS A 317 10.53 -26.44 -8.28
N ALA A 318 10.37 -27.19 -9.38
CA ALA A 318 10.50 -28.64 -9.37
C ALA A 318 11.87 -29.07 -8.81
N MET A 319 12.95 -28.44 -9.31
CA MET A 319 14.31 -28.66 -8.81
C MET A 319 14.41 -28.47 -7.29
N GLY A 320 13.81 -27.38 -6.76
CA GLY A 320 13.81 -27.12 -5.33
C GLY A 320 13.03 -28.15 -4.52
N ILE A 321 11.84 -28.55 -5.00
CA ILE A 321 10.98 -29.56 -4.35
C ILE A 321 11.68 -30.92 -4.32
N ILE A 322 12.18 -31.38 -5.48
CA ILE A 322 12.89 -32.67 -5.60
C ILE A 322 14.13 -32.69 -4.71
N CYS A 323 14.88 -31.62 -4.66
CA CYS A 323 16.05 -31.50 -3.77
C CYS A 323 15.66 -31.72 -2.32
N GLY A 324 14.53 -31.17 -1.88
CA GLY A 324 13.99 -31.42 -0.54
C GLY A 324 13.71 -32.92 -0.31
N THR A 325 12.96 -33.51 -1.22
CA THR A 325 12.61 -34.96 -1.13
C THR A 325 13.84 -35.87 -1.15
N ILE A 326 14.77 -35.61 -2.07
CA ILE A 326 16.01 -36.43 -2.14
C ILE A 326 16.79 -36.35 -0.82
N ARG A 327 16.91 -35.16 -0.24
CA ARG A 327 17.67 -34.94 0.98
C ARG A 327 17.01 -35.58 2.21
N GLU A 328 15.68 -35.41 2.36
CA GLU A 328 14.97 -35.81 3.58
C GLU A 328 14.52 -37.29 3.56
N ASP A 329 14.09 -37.80 2.39
CA ASP A 329 13.47 -39.12 2.29
C ASP A 329 14.41 -40.18 1.70
N PHE A 330 15.51 -39.75 1.03
CA PHE A 330 16.47 -40.62 0.39
C PHE A 330 17.92 -40.37 0.82
N ASP A 331 18.12 -39.72 1.98
CA ASP A 331 19.45 -39.45 2.56
C ASP A 331 20.43 -38.80 1.57
N GLY A 332 19.91 -37.99 0.62
CA GLY A 332 20.72 -37.37 -0.41
C GLY A 332 21.06 -38.26 -1.61
N ASP A 333 20.50 -39.46 -1.73
CA ASP A 333 20.72 -40.37 -2.85
C ASP A 333 19.75 -40.11 -4.01
N MET A 334 20.25 -39.43 -5.05
CA MET A 334 19.48 -39.08 -6.26
C MET A 334 19.10 -40.34 -7.06
N ALA A 335 19.98 -41.37 -7.11
CA ALA A 335 19.70 -42.59 -7.87
C ALA A 335 18.58 -43.40 -7.24
N ALA A 336 18.57 -43.51 -5.91
CA ALA A 336 17.50 -44.18 -5.16
C ALA A 336 16.15 -43.48 -5.38
N TYR A 337 16.13 -42.15 -5.28
CA TYR A 337 14.93 -41.35 -5.57
C TYR A 337 14.38 -41.63 -6.97
N TRP A 338 15.27 -41.60 -7.97
CA TRP A 338 14.84 -41.73 -9.36
C TRP A 338 14.39 -43.16 -9.69
N LEU A 339 15.05 -44.15 -9.15
CA LEU A 339 14.66 -45.56 -9.32
C LEU A 339 13.23 -45.83 -8.83
N GLU A 340 12.82 -45.22 -7.70
CA GLU A 340 11.47 -45.37 -7.17
C GLU A 340 10.41 -44.57 -7.96
N ASN A 341 10.79 -43.43 -8.56
CA ASN A 341 9.83 -42.52 -9.19
C ASN A 341 9.87 -42.52 -10.73
N SER A 342 10.77 -43.31 -11.37
CA SER A 342 10.93 -43.33 -12.83
C SER A 342 9.76 -43.97 -13.59
N ASP A 343 9.05 -44.94 -12.96
CA ASP A 343 7.96 -45.70 -13.59
C ASP A 343 6.62 -44.91 -13.68
N HIS A 344 6.57 -43.73 -13.11
CA HIS A 344 5.44 -42.82 -13.22
C HIS A 344 5.80 -41.62 -14.08
N PRO A 345 5.87 -41.78 -15.44
CA PRO A 345 6.18 -40.69 -16.34
C PRO A 345 5.09 -39.62 -16.21
N LEU A 346 5.51 -38.42 -15.93
CA LEU A 346 4.64 -37.25 -15.83
C LEU A 346 3.97 -36.99 -17.19
N VAL A 347 2.68 -37.24 -17.25
CA VAL A 347 1.86 -36.88 -18.41
C VAL A 347 1.48 -35.39 -18.30
N GLU A 348 1.88 -34.68 -19.24
CA GLU A 348 1.40 -33.35 -19.70
C GLU A 348 1.19 -32.22 -18.69
N THR A 349 1.78 -31.57 -18.07
CA THR A 349 1.77 -30.40 -17.22
C THR A 349 2.46 -30.64 -15.89
N ASP A 350 3.53 -30.66 -16.11
CA ASP A 350 4.76 -30.73 -15.38
C ASP A 350 4.77 -30.35 -13.91
N LEU A 351 4.33 -29.20 -13.55
CA LEU A 351 4.38 -28.78 -12.16
C LEU A 351 3.15 -29.24 -11.36
N LYS A 352 1.98 -29.29 -11.98
CA LYS A 352 0.75 -29.74 -11.28
C LYS A 352 0.90 -31.20 -10.86
N ASN A 353 1.39 -32.06 -11.74
CA ASN A 353 1.62 -33.46 -11.42
C ASN A 353 2.71 -33.64 -10.35
N LEU A 354 3.76 -32.84 -10.41
CA LEU A 354 4.79 -32.87 -9.40
C LEU A 354 4.27 -32.43 -8.03
N VAL A 355 3.54 -31.31 -7.98
CA VAL A 355 2.94 -30.84 -6.73
C VAL A 355 1.89 -31.84 -6.24
N THR A 356 1.04 -32.36 -7.15
CA THR A 356 0.05 -33.40 -6.84
C THR A 356 0.70 -34.63 -6.23
N SER A 357 1.83 -35.10 -6.80
CA SER A 357 2.56 -36.27 -6.26
C SER A 357 3.13 -36.00 -4.87
N GLN A 358 3.63 -34.80 -4.62
CA GLN A 358 4.12 -34.41 -3.29
C GLN A 358 2.99 -34.30 -2.25
N PHE A 359 1.82 -33.81 -2.64
CA PHE A 359 0.65 -33.79 -1.75
C PHE A 359 0.19 -35.21 -1.42
N ASN A 360 0.13 -36.12 -2.42
CA ASN A 360 -0.24 -37.51 -2.21
C ASN A 360 0.74 -38.21 -1.29
N ARG A 361 2.04 -38.03 -1.52
CA ARG A 361 3.11 -38.59 -0.67
C ARG A 361 3.03 -38.02 0.76
N LEU A 362 2.81 -36.71 0.91
CA LEU A 362 2.65 -36.11 2.22
C LEU A 362 1.44 -36.71 2.98
N LEU A 363 0.33 -36.94 2.27
CA LEU A 363 -0.86 -37.56 2.84
C LEU A 363 -0.56 -38.97 3.41
N GLU A 364 0.27 -39.74 2.72
CA GLU A 364 0.67 -41.09 3.16
C GLU A 364 1.64 -41.08 4.34
N LEU A 365 2.59 -40.12 4.35
CA LEU A 365 3.65 -40.05 5.34
C LEU A 365 3.29 -39.26 6.60
N ASP A 366 2.51 -38.20 6.45
CA ASP A 366 2.20 -37.24 7.51
C ASP A 366 0.86 -36.54 7.21
N SER A 367 -0.22 -37.22 7.59
CA SER A 367 -1.58 -36.72 7.31
C SER A 367 -1.91 -35.39 8.01
N GLU A 368 -1.32 -35.11 9.17
CA GLU A 368 -1.52 -33.86 9.90
C GLU A 368 -0.83 -32.69 9.17
N ALA A 369 0.39 -32.90 8.67
CA ALA A 369 1.08 -31.92 7.84
C ALA A 369 0.37 -31.69 6.50
N TYR A 370 -0.17 -32.74 5.88
CA TYR A 370 -1.00 -32.60 4.68
C TYR A 370 -2.24 -31.73 4.92
N GLN A 371 -2.96 -31.95 6.03
CA GLN A 371 -4.12 -31.13 6.37
C GLN A 371 -3.72 -29.66 6.58
N LEU A 372 -2.64 -29.38 7.31
CA LEU A 372 -2.15 -28.02 7.47
C LEU A 372 -1.78 -27.40 6.12
N LEU A 373 -1.10 -28.12 5.24
CA LEU A 373 -0.73 -27.63 3.90
C LEU A 373 -1.96 -27.22 3.10
N CYS A 374 -3.00 -28.05 3.06
CA CYS A 374 -4.25 -27.72 2.39
C CYS A 374 -4.92 -26.49 3.02
N ARG A 375 -4.99 -26.42 4.34
CA ARG A 375 -5.61 -25.29 5.07
C ARG A 375 -4.88 -23.98 4.87
N LEU A 376 -3.55 -23.99 4.70
CA LEU A 376 -2.74 -22.80 4.38
C LEU A 376 -3.14 -22.15 3.05
N GLY A 377 -3.78 -22.90 2.14
CA GLY A 377 -4.38 -22.37 0.91
C GLY A 377 -5.42 -21.26 1.13
N CYS A 378 -6.04 -21.20 2.31
CA CYS A 378 -7.02 -20.16 2.62
C CYS A 378 -6.43 -18.74 2.69
N TYR A 379 -5.13 -18.59 3.01
CA TYR A 379 -4.46 -17.30 3.05
C TYR A 379 -4.25 -16.73 1.65
N ARG A 380 -4.46 -15.42 1.48
CA ARG A 380 -4.41 -14.75 0.17
C ARG A 380 -3.00 -14.46 -0.29
N TYR A 381 -2.09 -14.11 0.61
CA TYR A 381 -0.71 -13.68 0.33
C TYR A 381 -0.62 -12.51 -0.67
N GLN A 382 -1.59 -11.58 -0.63
CA GLN A 382 -1.65 -10.40 -1.49
C GLN A 382 -1.18 -9.14 -0.75
N ASP A 383 -2.10 -8.49 -0.03
CA ASP A 383 -1.82 -7.27 0.72
C ASP A 383 -0.93 -7.55 1.94
N VAL A 384 -1.04 -8.77 2.48
CA VAL A 384 -0.17 -9.33 3.51
C VAL A 384 0.53 -10.56 2.93
N PRO A 385 1.79 -10.42 2.49
CA PRO A 385 2.47 -11.47 1.73
C PRO A 385 2.89 -12.68 2.58
N THR A 386 2.91 -12.55 3.89
CA THR A 386 3.35 -13.58 4.83
C THR A 386 2.38 -13.75 5.98
N VAL A 387 2.46 -14.90 6.65
CA VAL A 387 1.65 -15.23 7.82
C VAL A 387 2.58 -15.63 8.94
N PRO A 388 2.46 -15.06 10.15
CA PRO A 388 3.30 -15.44 11.29
C PRO A 388 2.95 -16.83 11.83
N THR A 389 3.82 -17.37 12.67
CA THR A 389 3.67 -18.72 13.27
C THR A 389 2.27 -18.95 13.86
N ASP A 390 1.73 -17.97 14.58
CA ASP A 390 0.41 -18.11 15.23
C ASP A 390 -0.73 -18.25 14.21
N GLY A 391 -0.59 -17.66 13.02
CA GLY A 391 -1.52 -17.86 11.92
C GLY A 391 -1.49 -19.27 11.33
N LEU A 392 -0.34 -19.97 11.40
CA LEU A 392 -0.27 -21.40 11.08
C LEU A 392 -0.89 -22.24 12.20
N LEU A 393 -0.61 -21.87 13.45
CA LEU A 393 -1.09 -22.60 14.62
C LEU A 393 -2.61 -22.59 14.76
N CYS A 394 -3.27 -21.51 14.36
CA CYS A 394 -4.74 -21.42 14.39
C CYS A 394 -5.42 -22.39 13.41
N LEU A 395 -4.73 -22.79 12.34
CA LEU A 395 -5.20 -23.78 11.37
C LEU A 395 -5.03 -25.23 11.82
N LEU A 396 -4.41 -25.47 12.97
CA LEU A 396 -4.22 -26.78 13.60
C LEU A 396 -5.20 -26.97 14.76
N TRP A 397 -6.49 -26.63 14.57
CA TRP A 397 -7.52 -26.66 15.62
C TRP A 397 -7.82 -28.05 16.18
N ASP A 398 -7.59 -29.10 15.39
CA ASP A 398 -7.82 -30.50 15.67
C ASP A 398 -6.56 -31.23 16.17
N VAL A 399 -5.42 -30.55 16.28
CA VAL A 399 -4.13 -31.12 16.71
C VAL A 399 -3.78 -30.63 18.12
N PRO A 400 -3.33 -31.55 19.02
CA PRO A 400 -2.84 -31.18 20.34
C PRO A 400 -1.66 -30.20 20.26
N GLU A 401 -1.60 -29.23 21.17
CA GLU A 401 -0.61 -28.16 21.16
C GLU A 401 0.85 -28.64 21.09
N ALA A 402 1.17 -29.73 21.81
CA ALA A 402 2.51 -30.29 21.85
C ALA A 402 3.03 -30.74 20.47
N GLY A 403 2.16 -31.16 19.52
CA GLY A 403 2.51 -31.63 18.17
C GLY A 403 2.62 -30.54 17.12
N ARG A 404 1.94 -29.39 17.32
CA ARG A 404 1.73 -28.39 16.25
C ARG A 404 3.00 -27.86 15.61
N ARG A 405 4.03 -27.57 16.41
CA ARG A 405 5.32 -27.06 15.90
C ARG A 405 6.09 -28.10 15.08
N GLN A 406 5.91 -29.40 15.39
CA GLN A 406 6.54 -30.46 14.63
C GLN A 406 5.93 -30.58 13.23
N ILE A 407 4.63 -30.42 13.10
CA ILE A 407 3.90 -30.39 11.82
C ILE A 407 4.41 -29.25 10.92
N ILE A 408 4.56 -28.03 11.47
CA ILE A 408 5.11 -26.90 10.71
C ILE A 408 6.53 -27.21 10.22
N LYS A 409 7.38 -27.80 11.08
CA LYS A 409 8.74 -28.22 10.69
C LYS A 409 8.73 -29.28 9.59
N SER A 410 7.78 -30.22 9.63
CA SER A 410 7.61 -31.25 8.60
C SER A 410 7.41 -30.62 7.21
N LEU A 411 6.55 -29.59 7.11
CA LEU A 411 6.33 -28.86 5.85
C LEU A 411 7.55 -28.07 5.38
N LEU A 412 8.29 -27.43 6.31
CA LEU A 412 9.52 -26.70 6.00
C LEU A 412 10.60 -27.64 5.46
N HIS A 413 10.82 -28.78 6.12
CA HIS A 413 11.81 -29.75 5.69
C HIS A 413 11.54 -30.29 4.29
N ARG A 414 10.29 -30.35 3.86
CA ARG A 414 9.86 -30.79 2.53
C ARG A 414 9.81 -29.66 1.50
N SER A 415 10.19 -28.44 1.88
CA SER A 415 10.12 -27.26 1.01
C SER A 415 8.72 -26.98 0.43
N LEU A 416 7.67 -27.40 1.14
CA LEU A 416 6.27 -27.18 0.76
C LEU A 416 5.73 -25.85 1.29
N VAL A 417 6.39 -25.29 2.32
CA VAL A 417 6.13 -23.97 2.87
C VAL A 417 7.45 -23.20 2.88
N GLU A 418 7.41 -21.97 2.47
CA GLU A 418 8.55 -21.05 2.51
C GLU A 418 8.51 -20.27 3.83
N SER A 419 9.69 -19.96 4.40
CA SER A 419 9.73 -19.14 5.62
C SER A 419 10.96 -18.26 5.69
N GLN A 420 10.78 -17.11 6.33
CA GLN A 420 11.86 -16.18 6.68
C GLN A 420 11.52 -15.50 8.01
N LYS A 421 12.42 -15.59 9.00
CA LYS A 421 12.29 -14.90 10.31
C LYS A 421 10.97 -15.16 11.07
N GLY A 422 10.39 -16.37 10.92
CA GLY A 422 9.13 -16.72 11.58
C GLY A 422 7.86 -16.31 10.82
N GLU A 423 8.01 -15.77 9.65
CA GLU A 423 6.96 -15.51 8.67
C GLU A 423 6.94 -16.61 7.61
N TYR A 424 5.74 -16.97 7.13
CA TYR A 424 5.52 -18.12 6.25
C TYR A 424 4.64 -17.76 5.06
N TRP A 425 4.87 -18.42 3.92
CA TRP A 425 4.01 -18.28 2.74
C TRP A 425 4.05 -19.51 1.87
N LEU A 426 3.04 -19.66 1.02
CA LEU A 426 2.99 -20.71 0.02
C LEU A 426 3.43 -20.17 -1.35
N HIS A 427 4.17 -20.99 -2.07
CA HIS A 427 4.34 -20.75 -3.50
C HIS A 427 2.98 -20.81 -4.22
N PRO A 428 2.70 -19.97 -5.23
CA PRO A 428 1.41 -19.94 -5.92
C PRO A 428 0.88 -21.30 -6.39
N ALA A 429 1.73 -22.12 -7.01
CA ALA A 429 1.35 -23.45 -7.48
C ALA A 429 0.98 -24.42 -6.33
N ILE A 430 1.68 -24.32 -5.21
CA ILE A 430 1.35 -25.13 -4.02
C ILE A 430 0.03 -24.64 -3.41
N ARG A 431 -0.19 -23.32 -3.38
CA ARG A 431 -1.44 -22.75 -2.88
C ARG A 431 -2.65 -23.18 -3.72
N GLU A 432 -2.52 -23.16 -5.05
CA GLU A 432 -3.58 -23.60 -5.96
C GLU A 432 -3.99 -25.06 -5.67
N GLU A 433 -3.03 -25.97 -5.64
CA GLU A 433 -3.30 -27.39 -5.32
C GLU A 433 -3.86 -27.56 -3.90
N ALA A 434 -3.39 -26.75 -2.94
CA ALA A 434 -3.89 -26.78 -1.57
C ALA A 434 -5.37 -26.39 -1.50
N VAL A 435 -5.79 -25.37 -2.24
CA VAL A 435 -7.18 -24.94 -2.34
C VAL A 435 -8.02 -26.01 -3.03
N ASP A 436 -7.56 -26.57 -4.17
CA ASP A 436 -8.25 -27.62 -4.92
C ASP A 436 -8.55 -28.87 -4.07
N ARG A 437 -7.71 -29.16 -3.08
CA ARG A 437 -7.81 -30.33 -2.19
C ARG A 437 -8.58 -30.09 -0.91
N LEU A 438 -8.87 -28.85 -0.60
CA LEU A 438 -9.55 -28.51 0.63
C LEU A 438 -11.05 -28.79 0.51
N SER A 439 -11.60 -29.58 1.42
CA SER A 439 -13.04 -29.84 1.44
C SER A 439 -13.82 -28.55 1.72
N PRO A 440 -15.07 -28.42 1.24
CA PRO A 440 -15.88 -27.23 1.53
C PRO A 440 -16.03 -26.92 3.02
N GLY A 441 -16.11 -27.95 3.88
CA GLY A 441 -16.19 -27.80 5.34
C GLY A 441 -14.88 -27.30 5.97
N ASP A 442 -13.74 -27.84 5.50
CA ASP A 442 -12.43 -27.36 5.94
C ASP A 442 -12.12 -25.97 5.40
N TRP A 443 -12.54 -25.65 4.15
CA TRP A 443 -12.41 -24.30 3.59
C TRP A 443 -13.15 -23.28 4.45
N GLU A 444 -14.40 -23.58 4.82
CA GLU A 444 -15.16 -22.67 5.71
C GLU A 444 -14.49 -22.54 7.08
N THR A 445 -14.05 -23.65 7.68
CA THR A 445 -13.41 -23.63 9.00
C THR A 445 -12.08 -22.91 8.97
N ALA A 446 -11.22 -23.16 7.98
CA ALA A 446 -9.92 -22.54 7.82
C ALA A 446 -10.05 -21.01 7.63
N ASN A 447 -10.94 -20.56 6.73
CA ASN A 447 -11.18 -19.14 6.56
C ASN A 447 -11.76 -18.50 7.83
N ARG A 448 -12.64 -19.19 8.56
CA ARG A 448 -13.16 -18.68 9.85
C ARG A 448 -12.04 -18.53 10.88
N LYS A 449 -11.17 -19.54 11.03
CA LYS A 449 -10.02 -19.48 11.94
C LYS A 449 -9.00 -18.41 11.55
N ALA A 450 -8.70 -18.28 10.27
CA ALA A 450 -7.84 -17.22 9.76
C ALA A 450 -8.44 -15.82 10.01
N ALA A 451 -9.76 -15.66 9.83
CA ALA A 451 -10.45 -14.40 10.12
C ALA A 451 -10.41 -14.06 11.62
N GLU A 452 -10.66 -15.04 12.49
CA GLU A 452 -10.53 -14.89 13.95
C GLU A 452 -9.11 -14.46 14.33
N PHE A 453 -8.10 -15.18 13.81
CA PHE A 453 -6.68 -14.87 14.03
C PHE A 453 -6.34 -13.42 13.62
N TRP A 454 -6.64 -13.02 12.38
CA TRP A 454 -6.35 -11.66 11.90
C TRP A 454 -7.15 -10.60 12.66
N SER A 455 -8.37 -10.93 13.10
CA SER A 455 -9.15 -10.02 13.95
C SER A 455 -8.51 -9.79 15.31
N GLU A 456 -7.86 -10.79 15.90
CA GLU A 456 -7.27 -10.71 17.24
C GLU A 456 -5.80 -10.26 17.23
N SER A 457 -5.08 -10.49 16.13
CA SER A 457 -3.64 -10.21 16.03
C SER A 457 -3.29 -8.72 16.06
N VAL A 458 -4.23 -7.83 15.75
CA VAL A 458 -4.02 -6.38 15.71
C VAL A 458 -4.96 -5.68 16.69
N GLU A 459 -4.41 -5.14 17.76
CA GLU A 459 -5.13 -4.30 18.75
C GLU A 459 -4.91 -2.81 18.47
N ASN A 460 -3.73 -2.45 17.98
CA ASN A 460 -3.34 -1.07 17.69
C ASN A 460 -2.87 -0.97 16.26
N ILE A 461 -3.25 0.11 15.57
CA ILE A 461 -2.72 0.44 14.24
C ILE A 461 -1.69 1.55 14.39
N GLU A 462 -0.44 1.23 14.17
CA GLU A 462 0.68 2.18 14.15
C GLU A 462 1.18 2.40 12.70
N THR A 463 1.04 1.38 11.87
CA THR A 463 1.50 1.36 10.49
C THR A 463 0.38 1.00 9.51
N VAL A 464 0.62 1.25 8.22
CA VAL A 464 -0.24 0.78 7.12
C VAL A 464 -0.34 -0.75 7.13
N GLU A 465 0.76 -1.43 7.40
CA GLU A 465 0.81 -2.90 7.45
C GLU A 465 -0.12 -3.46 8.53
N ASP A 466 -0.19 -2.83 9.72
CA ASP A 466 -1.12 -3.24 10.77
C ASP A 466 -2.59 -3.11 10.31
N ALA A 467 -2.90 -2.03 9.60
CA ALA A 467 -4.24 -1.82 9.06
C ALA A 467 -4.63 -2.90 8.03
N LEU A 468 -3.70 -3.27 7.14
CA LEU A 468 -3.88 -4.32 6.14
C LEU A 468 -4.03 -5.69 6.81
N LYS A 469 -3.20 -6.02 7.80
CA LYS A 469 -3.31 -7.25 8.61
C LYS A 469 -4.69 -7.34 9.29
N ALA A 470 -5.14 -6.27 9.93
CA ALA A 470 -6.47 -6.25 10.55
C ALA A 470 -7.59 -6.42 9.51
N PHE A 471 -7.37 -5.95 8.28
CA PHE A 471 -8.35 -6.02 7.20
C PHE A 471 -8.38 -7.37 6.48
N GLU A 472 -7.34 -8.21 6.58
CA GLU A 472 -7.36 -9.58 6.03
C GLU A 472 -8.53 -10.42 6.55
N ALA A 473 -8.95 -10.21 7.80
CA ALA A 473 -10.14 -10.87 8.35
C ALA A 473 -11.40 -10.64 7.52
N TYR A 474 -11.56 -9.45 6.92
CA TYR A 474 -12.68 -9.14 6.03
C TYR A 474 -12.71 -10.08 4.83
N TYR A 475 -11.58 -10.27 4.16
CA TYR A 475 -11.51 -11.11 2.96
C TYR A 475 -11.82 -12.58 3.26
N HIS A 476 -11.33 -13.08 4.40
CA HIS A 476 -11.63 -14.44 4.84
C HIS A 476 -13.14 -14.65 5.11
N TYR A 477 -13.82 -13.69 5.75
CA TYR A 477 -15.26 -13.78 5.94
C TYR A 477 -16.03 -13.68 4.63
N VAL A 478 -15.59 -12.83 3.69
CA VAL A 478 -16.21 -12.73 2.35
C VAL A 478 -16.04 -14.04 1.57
N ALA A 479 -14.88 -14.70 1.66
CA ALA A 479 -14.61 -15.98 0.98
C ALA A 479 -15.58 -17.11 1.37
N ILE A 480 -16.18 -17.03 2.56
CA ILE A 480 -17.18 -17.98 3.06
C ILE A 480 -18.57 -17.37 3.16
N SER A 481 -18.83 -16.29 2.44
CA SER A 481 -20.11 -15.58 2.40
C SER A 481 -20.68 -15.16 3.76
N CYS A 482 -19.81 -14.98 4.76
CA CYS A 482 -20.17 -14.49 6.09
C CYS A 482 -20.17 -12.95 6.12
N PHE A 483 -21.11 -12.32 5.42
CA PHE A 483 -21.14 -10.88 5.17
C PHE A 483 -21.38 -10.03 6.44
N GLU A 484 -22.12 -10.56 7.42
CA GLU A 484 -22.31 -9.89 8.72
C GLU A 484 -21.00 -9.78 9.50
N GLN A 485 -20.20 -10.85 9.50
CA GLN A 485 -18.88 -10.87 10.12
C GLN A 485 -17.90 -9.97 9.34
N ALA A 486 -17.94 -9.99 8.01
CA ALA A 486 -17.15 -9.06 7.20
C ALA A 486 -17.48 -7.60 7.51
N ALA A 487 -18.77 -7.27 7.67
CA ALA A 487 -19.20 -5.94 8.12
C ALA A 487 -18.68 -5.61 9.52
N SER A 488 -18.69 -6.60 10.44
CA SER A 488 -18.16 -6.41 11.78
C SER A 488 -16.66 -6.06 11.80
N VAL A 489 -15.87 -6.60 10.86
CA VAL A 489 -14.44 -6.25 10.70
C VAL A 489 -14.29 -4.78 10.31
N ILE A 490 -15.00 -4.31 9.29
CA ILE A 490 -14.97 -2.90 8.88
C ILE A 490 -15.34 -1.97 10.04
N LEU A 491 -16.28 -2.39 10.87
CA LEU A 491 -16.79 -1.61 12.01
C LEU A 491 -16.11 -1.94 13.34
N LYS A 492 -15.07 -2.80 13.34
CA LYS A 492 -14.31 -3.15 14.53
C LYS A 492 -13.69 -1.89 15.15
N LYS A 493 -13.82 -1.78 16.48
CA LYS A 493 -13.11 -0.76 17.24
C LYS A 493 -11.64 -1.14 17.38
N ILE A 494 -10.76 -0.21 17.06
CA ILE A 494 -9.31 -0.37 17.08
C ILE A 494 -8.67 0.91 17.62
N ASN A 495 -7.51 0.78 18.23
CA ASN A 495 -6.77 1.95 18.68
C ASN A 495 -5.85 2.42 17.54
N ILE A 496 -5.78 3.72 17.34
CA ILE A 496 -4.82 4.37 16.45
C ILE A 496 -3.99 5.36 17.28
N GLN A 497 -2.83 5.76 16.76
CA GLN A 497 -1.86 6.62 17.47
C GLN A 497 -2.50 7.83 18.20
N PHE A 498 -3.60 8.37 17.67
CA PHE A 498 -4.23 9.59 18.20
C PHE A 498 -5.67 9.40 18.72
N ALA A 499 -6.22 8.17 18.67
CA ALA A 499 -7.59 7.92 19.12
C ALA A 499 -7.82 6.47 19.57
N LYS A 500 -8.52 6.30 20.69
CA LYS A 500 -9.02 5.00 21.15
C LYS A 500 -10.39 4.71 20.51
N ASP A 501 -10.75 3.43 20.44
CA ASP A 501 -12.05 2.97 19.94
C ASP A 501 -12.41 3.47 18.51
N TYR A 502 -11.40 3.63 17.66
CA TYR A 502 -11.60 4.09 16.28
C TYR A 502 -12.11 2.94 15.39
N LYS A 503 -12.96 3.21 14.41
CA LYS A 503 -13.44 2.15 13.51
C LYS A 503 -12.38 1.81 12.44
N LEU A 504 -12.11 0.52 12.19
CA LEU A 504 -11.10 0.08 11.21
C LEU A 504 -11.34 0.69 9.82
N GLY A 505 -12.58 0.65 9.31
CA GLY A 505 -12.90 1.27 8.03
C GLY A 505 -12.59 2.77 7.97
N ARG A 506 -12.72 3.48 9.10
CA ARG A 506 -12.31 4.89 9.21
C ARG A 506 -10.80 5.06 9.27
N ALA A 507 -10.07 4.13 9.89
CA ALA A 507 -8.61 4.14 9.90
C ALA A 507 -8.06 3.94 8.49
N LEU A 508 -8.62 2.99 7.74
CA LEU A 508 -8.20 2.69 6.37
C LEU A 508 -8.30 3.89 5.42
N TYR A 509 -9.45 4.58 5.36
CA TYR A 509 -9.53 5.74 4.47
C TYR A 509 -8.60 6.90 4.92
N LYS A 510 -8.33 7.06 6.21
CA LYS A 510 -7.34 8.02 6.71
C LYS A 510 -5.92 7.68 6.29
N LEU A 511 -5.59 6.39 6.15
CA LEU A 511 -4.30 5.90 5.68
C LEU A 511 -4.18 5.89 4.15
N GLY A 512 -5.15 6.45 3.42
CA GLY A 512 -5.13 6.55 1.97
C GLY A 512 -5.84 5.41 1.22
N PHE A 513 -6.43 4.43 1.92
CA PHE A 513 -7.17 3.31 1.33
C PHE A 513 -8.65 3.65 1.06
N LEU A 514 -8.89 4.82 0.44
CA LEU A 514 -10.25 5.31 0.22
C LEU A 514 -11.02 4.40 -0.76
N GLN A 515 -10.47 4.13 -1.94
CA GLN A 515 -11.09 3.26 -2.94
C GLN A 515 -11.21 1.80 -2.49
N PRO A 516 -10.18 1.17 -1.90
CA PRO A 516 -10.32 -0.16 -1.34
C PRO A 516 -11.46 -0.30 -0.32
N ILE A 517 -11.65 0.66 0.58
CA ILE A 517 -12.74 0.58 1.56
C ILE A 517 -14.13 0.82 0.93
N ILE A 518 -14.24 1.68 -0.07
CA ILE A 518 -15.48 1.86 -0.84
C ILE A 518 -15.84 0.55 -1.55
N SER A 519 -14.90 -0.03 -2.28
CA SER A 519 -15.09 -1.29 -3.01
C SER A 519 -15.46 -2.43 -2.07
N ALA A 520 -14.74 -2.59 -0.97
CA ALA A 520 -15.03 -3.60 0.04
C ALA A 520 -16.43 -3.42 0.65
N THR A 521 -16.81 -2.19 0.98
CA THR A 521 -18.12 -1.91 1.57
C THR A 521 -19.23 -2.18 0.57
N ASN A 522 -19.09 -1.75 -0.69
CA ASN A 522 -20.06 -1.97 -1.75
C ASN A 522 -20.25 -3.45 -2.07
N ARG A 523 -19.20 -4.27 -1.98
CA ARG A 523 -19.27 -5.72 -2.20
C ARG A 523 -20.21 -6.42 -1.22
N ILE A 524 -20.28 -5.96 0.03
CA ILE A 524 -21.05 -6.64 1.07
C ILE A 524 -22.39 -5.97 1.40
N VAL A 525 -22.57 -4.69 1.14
CA VAL A 525 -23.71 -3.89 1.62
C VAL A 525 -25.07 -4.46 1.19
N ASN A 526 -25.15 -5.07 0.00
CA ASN A 526 -26.37 -5.68 -0.51
C ASN A 526 -26.66 -7.08 0.07
N ASN A 527 -25.67 -7.69 0.73
CA ASN A 527 -25.76 -9.04 1.30
C ASN A 527 -25.86 -9.02 2.84
N VAL A 528 -25.72 -7.84 3.46
CA VAL A 528 -25.90 -7.64 4.90
C VAL A 528 -27.35 -7.37 5.20
N SER A 529 -27.95 -8.14 6.11
CA SER A 529 -29.35 -8.01 6.52
C SER A 529 -29.53 -7.15 7.76
N SER A 530 -28.55 -7.08 8.63
CA SER A 530 -28.59 -6.35 9.88
C SER A 530 -28.58 -4.83 9.67
N ASP A 531 -29.70 -4.18 10.05
CA ASP A 531 -29.80 -2.72 10.01
C ASP A 531 -28.72 -2.04 10.89
N TYR A 532 -28.20 -2.72 11.93
CA TYR A 532 -27.08 -2.26 12.75
C TYR A 532 -25.81 -2.10 11.90
N TYR A 533 -25.41 -3.17 11.19
CA TYR A 533 -24.20 -3.11 10.36
C TYR A 533 -24.38 -2.18 9.16
N LEU A 534 -25.56 -2.23 8.50
CA LEU A 534 -25.88 -1.35 7.38
C LEU A 534 -25.73 0.13 7.75
N SER A 535 -26.22 0.54 8.94
CA SER A 535 -26.06 1.91 9.40
C SER A 535 -24.58 2.34 9.47
N GLY A 536 -23.74 1.48 10.04
CA GLY A 536 -22.30 1.76 10.13
C GLY A 536 -21.58 1.79 8.77
N LEU A 537 -21.92 0.85 7.87
CA LEU A 537 -21.34 0.77 6.52
C LEU A 537 -21.70 2.00 5.69
N TYR A 538 -22.98 2.39 5.65
CA TYR A 538 -23.42 3.60 4.95
C TYR A 538 -22.86 4.88 5.58
N SER A 539 -22.62 4.91 6.90
CA SER A 539 -21.92 6.02 7.55
C SER A 539 -20.48 6.18 7.03
N ILE A 540 -19.78 5.07 6.77
CA ILE A 540 -18.43 5.07 6.19
C ILE A 540 -18.47 5.50 4.73
N LEU A 541 -19.35 4.91 3.91
CA LEU A 541 -19.54 5.27 2.50
C LEU A 541 -19.85 6.76 2.34
N GLY A 542 -20.77 7.30 3.14
CA GLY A 542 -21.12 8.71 3.09
C GLY A 542 -19.93 9.64 3.36
N ILE A 543 -19.06 9.28 4.31
CA ILE A 543 -17.83 10.03 4.56
C ILE A 543 -16.86 9.91 3.37
N CYS A 544 -16.72 8.72 2.79
CA CYS A 544 -15.85 8.48 1.65
C CYS A 544 -16.31 9.27 0.42
N HIS A 545 -17.59 9.22 0.06
CA HIS A 545 -18.18 10.01 -1.04
C HIS A 545 -18.02 11.51 -0.82
N ARG A 546 -18.17 12.00 0.41
CA ARG A 546 -17.91 13.41 0.72
C ARG A 546 -16.44 13.80 0.52
N ILE A 547 -15.49 12.93 0.87
CA ILE A 547 -14.05 13.16 0.62
C ILE A 547 -13.77 13.22 -0.89
N LEU A 548 -14.47 12.42 -1.70
CA LEU A 548 -14.39 12.44 -3.17
C LEU A 548 -15.11 13.65 -3.79
N GLY A 549 -15.86 14.44 -3.01
CA GLY A 549 -16.66 15.54 -3.53
C GLY A 549 -17.99 15.12 -4.17
N GLU A 550 -18.40 13.87 -4.01
CA GLU A 550 -19.66 13.29 -4.49
C GLU A 550 -20.78 13.55 -3.46
N ILE A 551 -21.12 14.83 -3.29
CA ILE A 551 -21.93 15.30 -2.16
C ILE A 551 -23.35 14.70 -2.14
N ASN A 552 -23.99 14.55 -3.31
CA ASN A 552 -25.34 13.95 -3.40
C ASN A 552 -25.34 12.49 -2.93
N GLN A 553 -24.34 11.71 -3.34
CA GLN A 553 -24.17 10.31 -2.89
C GLN A 553 -23.83 10.25 -1.39
N ALA A 554 -23.05 11.20 -0.89
CA ALA A 554 -22.75 11.32 0.53
C ALA A 554 -24.04 11.56 1.36
N ILE A 555 -24.90 12.49 0.91
CA ILE A 555 -26.19 12.78 1.56
C ILE A 555 -27.07 11.51 1.56
N GLU A 556 -27.21 10.83 0.41
CA GLU A 556 -27.99 9.60 0.28
C GLU A 556 -27.48 8.52 1.25
N CYS A 557 -26.19 8.26 1.26
CA CYS A 557 -25.59 7.30 2.18
C CYS A 557 -25.86 7.65 3.65
N HIS A 558 -25.73 8.91 4.03
CA HIS A 558 -26.00 9.35 5.40
C HIS A 558 -27.51 9.24 5.77
N GLN A 559 -28.41 9.54 4.83
CA GLN A 559 -29.86 9.33 5.02
C GLN A 559 -30.17 7.85 5.25
N ILE A 560 -29.61 6.96 4.43
CA ILE A 560 -29.77 5.50 4.63
C ILE A 560 -29.21 5.08 6.00
N SER A 561 -28.03 5.58 6.37
CA SER A 561 -27.43 5.32 7.68
C SER A 561 -28.37 5.72 8.84
N GLU A 562 -28.97 6.90 8.78
CA GLU A 562 -29.92 7.40 9.78
C GLU A 562 -31.18 6.55 9.88
N ILE A 563 -31.77 6.20 8.73
CA ILE A 563 -32.96 5.33 8.64
C ILE A 563 -32.66 3.97 9.26
N LYS A 564 -31.54 3.34 8.92
CA LYS A 564 -31.13 2.03 9.42
C LYS A 564 -30.84 2.07 10.91
N ALA A 565 -30.17 3.12 11.42
CA ALA A 565 -29.93 3.32 12.84
C ALA A 565 -31.25 3.46 13.61
N THR A 566 -32.18 4.28 13.10
CA THR A 566 -33.48 4.53 13.74
C THR A 566 -34.31 3.24 13.83
N LYS A 567 -34.35 2.45 12.73
CA LYS A 567 -35.03 1.17 12.69
C LYS A 567 -34.43 0.17 13.68
N SER A 568 -33.11 0.10 13.76
CA SER A 568 -32.41 -0.77 14.71
C SER A 568 -32.67 -0.37 16.16
N LEU A 569 -32.71 0.93 16.48
CA LEU A 569 -33.09 1.45 17.80
C LEU A 569 -34.51 1.09 18.20
N GLN A 570 -35.47 1.15 17.24
CA GLN A 570 -36.86 0.74 17.50
C GLN A 570 -36.98 -0.76 17.80
N ILE A 571 -36.17 -1.60 17.15
CA ILE A 571 -36.12 -3.03 17.43
C ILE A 571 -35.56 -3.29 18.82
N LEU A 572 -34.46 -2.66 19.18
CA LEU A 572 -33.83 -2.78 20.52
C LEU A 572 -34.79 -2.33 21.63
N ALA A 573 -35.50 -1.23 21.45
CA ALA A 573 -36.47 -0.74 22.43
C ALA A 573 -37.63 -1.73 22.68
N LYS A 574 -37.99 -2.54 21.67
CA LYS A 574 -39.04 -3.56 21.79
C LYS A 574 -38.57 -4.86 22.42
N SER A 575 -37.29 -5.22 22.28
CA SER A 575 -36.73 -6.48 22.79
C SER A 575 -36.52 -6.48 24.31
N GLY A 576 -36.48 -5.31 24.94
CA GLY A 576 -36.27 -5.19 26.40
C GLY A 576 -34.91 -5.62 26.92
N GLU A 577 -33.98 -6.01 26.04
CA GLU A 577 -32.61 -6.38 26.42
C GLU A 577 -31.71 -5.14 26.43
N PRO A 578 -31.07 -4.84 27.60
CA PRO A 578 -30.16 -3.71 27.67
C PRO A 578 -28.80 -4.04 27.04
N GLU A 579 -28.71 -3.96 25.70
CA GLU A 579 -27.40 -3.94 25.01
C GLU A 579 -26.86 -2.48 24.98
N ASN A 580 -26.47 -1.97 26.16
CA ASN A 580 -26.07 -0.56 26.34
C ASN A 580 -25.00 -0.08 25.31
N GLY A 581 -24.10 -0.95 24.86
CA GLY A 581 -23.06 -0.60 23.89
C GLY A 581 -23.56 -0.45 22.45
N LYS A 582 -24.53 -1.26 22.02
CA LYS A 582 -25.11 -1.17 20.65
C LYS A 582 -26.03 0.05 20.53
N GLN A 583 -26.84 0.29 21.57
CA GLN A 583 -27.73 1.46 21.61
C GLN A 583 -26.93 2.76 21.45
N ALA A 584 -25.91 2.97 22.29
CA ALA A 584 -25.07 4.16 22.22
C ALA A 584 -24.39 4.32 20.85
N THR A 585 -23.97 3.21 20.22
CA THR A 585 -23.39 3.22 18.88
C THR A 585 -24.39 3.64 17.81
N LEU A 586 -25.63 3.15 17.87
CA LEU A 586 -26.69 3.52 16.92
C LEU A 586 -27.14 4.98 17.08
N GLU A 587 -27.28 5.44 18.32
CA GLU A 587 -27.54 6.85 18.61
C GLU A 587 -26.43 7.75 18.07
N PHE A 588 -25.18 7.34 18.26
CA PHE A 588 -24.03 8.03 17.68
C PHE A 588 -24.10 8.06 16.12
N TRP A 589 -24.37 6.93 15.44
CA TRP A 589 -24.47 6.92 13.98
C TRP A 589 -25.63 7.78 13.47
N LYS A 590 -26.79 7.72 14.12
CA LYS A 590 -27.95 8.56 13.78
C LYS A 590 -27.60 10.04 13.83
N VAL A 591 -27.01 10.49 14.95
CA VAL A 591 -26.63 11.91 15.11
C VAL A 591 -25.49 12.29 14.18
N ASN A 592 -24.49 11.40 14.01
CA ASN A 592 -23.37 11.65 13.11
C ASN A 592 -23.82 11.75 11.65
N ALA A 593 -24.83 10.97 11.22
CA ALA A 593 -25.43 11.07 9.90
C ALA A 593 -26.07 12.45 9.71
N ALA A 594 -26.88 12.91 10.63
CA ALA A 594 -27.52 14.23 10.58
C ALA A 594 -26.48 15.38 10.58
N ILE A 595 -25.42 15.28 11.39
CA ILE A 595 -24.30 16.25 11.37
C ILE A 595 -23.63 16.30 10.00
N ASN A 596 -23.33 15.15 9.38
CA ASN A 596 -22.67 15.11 8.09
C ASN A 596 -23.60 15.61 6.95
N ILE A 597 -24.91 15.32 7.01
CA ILE A 597 -25.90 15.88 6.09
C ILE A 597 -25.89 17.41 6.21
N GLY A 598 -25.90 17.94 7.45
CA GLY A 598 -25.84 19.38 7.66
C GLY A 598 -24.58 20.03 7.06
N PHE A 599 -23.41 19.41 7.22
CA PHE A 599 -22.19 19.90 6.57
C PHE A 599 -22.23 19.78 5.04
N CYS A 600 -22.79 18.70 4.48
CA CYS A 600 -22.99 18.58 3.04
C CYS A 600 -23.92 19.70 2.50
N GLN A 601 -24.99 20.02 3.22
CA GLN A 601 -25.90 21.11 2.86
C GLN A 601 -25.20 22.47 2.92
N ILE A 602 -24.35 22.74 3.92
CA ILE A 602 -23.52 23.95 3.95
C ILE A 602 -22.67 24.05 2.68
N GLU A 603 -22.02 22.97 2.29
CA GLU A 603 -21.16 22.91 1.09
C GLU A 603 -21.98 23.13 -0.21
N MET A 604 -23.23 22.65 -0.26
CA MET A 604 -24.17 22.91 -1.37
C MET A 604 -24.77 24.33 -1.35
N GLY A 605 -24.55 25.06 -0.27
CA GLY A 605 -25.13 26.42 -0.08
C GLY A 605 -26.54 26.42 0.50
N GLU A 606 -27.07 25.28 0.91
CA GLU A 606 -28.41 25.11 1.50
C GLU A 606 -28.38 25.47 3.01
N LEU A 607 -28.06 26.75 3.31
CA LEU A 607 -27.75 27.21 4.65
C LEU A 607 -28.95 27.12 5.61
N GLU A 608 -30.18 27.42 5.12
CA GLU A 608 -31.41 27.35 5.91
C GLU A 608 -31.69 25.89 6.33
N SER A 609 -31.62 24.95 5.43
CA SER A 609 -31.82 23.52 5.72
C SER A 609 -30.75 22.98 6.68
N ALA A 610 -29.51 23.41 6.50
CA ALA A 610 -28.43 23.07 7.43
C ALA A 610 -28.69 23.64 8.84
N MET A 611 -29.16 24.87 8.94
CA MET A 611 -29.50 25.52 10.21
C MET A 611 -30.60 24.75 10.96
N GLU A 612 -31.66 24.33 10.26
CA GLU A 612 -32.73 23.52 10.85
C GLU A 612 -32.20 22.23 11.48
N ILE A 613 -31.30 21.53 10.76
CA ILE A 613 -30.67 20.30 11.28
C ILE A 613 -29.85 20.58 12.54
N PHE A 614 -28.96 21.55 12.49
CA PHE A 614 -28.06 21.83 13.63
C PHE A 614 -28.82 22.37 14.85
N VAL A 615 -29.86 23.20 14.67
CA VAL A 615 -30.73 23.67 15.77
C VAL A 615 -31.51 22.51 16.38
N LYS A 616 -32.06 21.58 15.58
CA LYS A 616 -32.71 20.37 16.07
C LYS A 616 -31.75 19.51 16.90
N LEU A 617 -30.54 19.32 16.41
CA LEU A 617 -29.50 18.56 17.12
C LEU A 617 -29.08 19.24 18.43
N LYS A 618 -28.94 20.57 18.46
CA LYS A 618 -28.65 21.34 19.67
C LYS A 618 -29.75 21.14 20.75
N ASN A 619 -31.01 21.18 20.35
CA ASN A 619 -32.14 21.03 21.26
C ASN A 619 -32.29 19.60 21.83
N SER A 620 -31.85 18.59 21.12
CA SER A 620 -31.84 17.18 21.57
C SER A 620 -30.57 16.77 22.31
N ARG A 621 -29.64 17.66 22.54
CA ARG A 621 -28.30 17.41 23.06
C ARG A 621 -28.25 16.82 24.46
N ASP A 622 -29.05 17.39 25.38
CA ASP A 622 -29.04 17.01 26.78
C ASP A 622 -29.62 15.60 27.01
N GLU A 623 -30.43 15.11 26.07
CA GLU A 623 -31.03 13.77 26.13
C GLU A 623 -30.07 12.67 25.61
N ILE A 624 -29.08 13.02 24.73
CA ILE A 624 -28.31 12.05 23.96
C ILE A 624 -26.85 11.93 24.46
N GLY A 625 -26.34 12.86 25.28
CA GLY A 625 -24.99 12.81 25.85
C GLY A 625 -23.83 12.87 24.84
N ILE A 626 -24.07 13.40 23.62
CA ILE A 626 -23.12 13.38 22.51
C ILE A 626 -22.20 14.62 22.53
N ASN A 627 -20.94 14.41 22.13
CA ASN A 627 -19.95 15.48 22.00
C ASN A 627 -20.43 16.58 21.05
N SER A 628 -20.70 17.72 21.63
CA SER A 628 -21.32 18.87 21.00
C SER A 628 -20.42 19.63 20.03
N TYR A 629 -19.11 19.36 20.00
CA TYR A 629 -18.14 20.16 19.25
C TYR A 629 -18.50 20.31 17.76
N SER A 630 -18.93 19.25 17.09
CA SER A 630 -19.30 19.32 15.65
C SER A 630 -20.57 20.13 15.43
N ILE A 631 -21.54 20.04 16.34
CA ILE A 631 -22.80 20.80 16.29
C ILE A 631 -22.49 22.27 16.53
N ASP A 632 -21.69 22.58 17.53
CA ASP A 632 -21.29 23.95 17.86
C ASP A 632 -20.49 24.60 16.72
N VAL A 633 -19.59 23.84 16.03
CA VAL A 633 -18.87 24.32 14.82
C VAL A 633 -19.84 24.65 13.68
N GLY A 634 -20.80 23.75 13.39
CA GLY A 634 -21.80 23.99 12.35
C GLY A 634 -22.64 25.24 12.64
N LEU A 635 -23.13 25.38 13.88
CA LEU A 635 -23.91 26.53 14.32
C LEU A 635 -23.09 27.84 14.31
N ALA A 636 -21.84 27.80 14.79
CA ALA A 636 -20.98 29.00 14.76
C ALA A 636 -20.79 29.50 13.34
N PHE A 637 -20.54 28.58 12.38
CA PHE A 637 -20.40 28.92 10.96
C PHE A 637 -21.71 29.48 10.39
N LEU A 638 -22.82 28.78 10.56
CA LEU A 638 -24.12 29.19 10.02
C LEU A 638 -24.57 30.55 10.58
N ASN A 639 -24.45 30.76 11.89
CA ASN A 639 -24.76 32.05 12.52
C ASN A 639 -23.85 33.18 12.01
N SER A 640 -22.60 32.87 11.69
CA SER A 640 -21.69 33.86 11.09
C SER A 640 -22.09 34.27 9.67
N CYS A 641 -22.78 33.38 8.93
CA CYS A 641 -23.23 33.65 7.54
C CYS A 641 -24.59 34.32 7.47
N VAL A 642 -25.59 33.78 8.20
CA VAL A 642 -27.00 34.15 8.01
C VAL A 642 -27.76 34.43 9.31
N GLY A 643 -27.14 34.19 10.47
CA GLY A 643 -27.78 34.24 11.78
C GLY A 643 -27.30 35.37 12.68
N ASP A 644 -27.27 35.08 13.98
CA ASP A 644 -26.84 35.99 15.02
C ASP A 644 -25.31 36.00 15.18
N LYS A 645 -24.67 37.08 14.75
CA LYS A 645 -23.20 37.25 14.84
C LYS A 645 -22.70 37.17 16.30
N LYS A 646 -23.50 37.57 17.27
CA LYS A 646 -23.12 37.52 18.66
C LYS A 646 -23.10 36.06 19.17
N GLU A 647 -24.09 35.25 18.81
CA GLU A 647 -24.09 33.82 19.10
C GLU A 647 -22.93 33.12 18.37
N ALA A 648 -22.63 33.51 17.11
CA ALA A 648 -21.48 32.98 16.38
C ALA A 648 -20.16 33.27 17.11
N GLU A 649 -19.95 34.48 17.62
CA GLU A 649 -18.76 34.88 18.37
C GLU A 649 -18.64 34.10 19.69
N GLU A 650 -19.71 34.03 20.46
CA GLU A 650 -19.73 33.28 21.74
C GLU A 650 -19.39 31.78 21.56
N LEU A 651 -19.96 31.15 20.52
CA LEU A 651 -19.67 29.78 20.18
C LEU A 651 -18.22 29.61 19.68
N ALA A 652 -17.75 30.52 18.81
CA ALA A 652 -16.40 30.46 18.25
C ALA A 652 -15.32 30.63 19.34
N GLU A 653 -15.50 31.56 20.28
CA GLU A 653 -14.57 31.75 21.42
C GLU A 653 -14.48 30.51 22.31
N LYS A 654 -15.61 29.90 22.63
CA LYS A 654 -15.67 28.64 23.39
C LYS A 654 -14.89 27.54 22.66
N LEU A 655 -15.17 27.33 21.37
CA LEU A 655 -14.53 26.32 20.52
C LEU A 655 -13.02 26.57 20.37
N TYR A 656 -12.62 27.84 20.28
CA TYR A 656 -11.22 28.24 20.19
C TYR A 656 -10.45 27.96 21.49
N ALA A 657 -11.07 28.19 22.65
CA ALA A 657 -10.50 27.88 23.96
C ALA A 657 -10.37 26.37 24.19
N ASP A 658 -11.35 25.57 23.74
CA ASP A 658 -11.39 24.12 23.93
C ASP A 658 -10.52 23.35 22.93
N ARG A 659 -9.95 24.00 21.89
CA ARG A 659 -9.24 23.33 20.78
C ARG A 659 -8.00 22.54 21.23
N GLU A 660 -7.31 22.96 22.29
CA GLU A 660 -6.10 22.29 22.80
C GLU A 660 -6.44 21.12 23.72
N ASN A 661 -7.61 21.16 24.38
CA ASN A 661 -8.05 20.12 25.30
C ASN A 661 -8.86 19.00 24.65
N SER A 662 -9.31 19.18 23.40
CA SER A 662 -10.16 18.20 22.75
C SER A 662 -9.35 17.25 21.85
N HIS A 663 -9.18 15.98 22.28
CA HIS A 663 -8.79 14.85 21.40
C HIS A 663 -9.73 14.66 20.18
N VAL A 664 -10.69 15.55 19.99
CA VAL A 664 -11.71 15.59 18.93
C VAL A 664 -11.19 16.27 17.65
N VAL A 665 -10.02 16.89 17.66
CA VAL A 665 -9.45 17.63 16.53
C VAL A 665 -8.88 16.71 15.40
N GLY A 666 -9.39 15.52 15.29
CA GLY A 666 -8.87 14.49 14.37
C GLY A 666 -9.05 14.72 12.86
N THR A 667 -9.64 15.82 12.42
CA THR A 667 -9.65 16.20 10.99
C THR A 667 -9.56 17.71 10.89
N GLY A 668 -8.61 18.23 10.15
CA GLY A 668 -8.46 19.65 9.86
C GLY A 668 -9.72 20.32 9.27
N TYR A 669 -10.68 19.51 8.84
CA TYR A 669 -11.97 19.93 8.31
C TYR A 669 -12.78 20.85 9.26
N LYS A 670 -12.87 20.51 10.56
CA LYS A 670 -13.56 21.36 11.54
C LYS A 670 -12.84 22.68 11.80
N LEU A 671 -11.50 22.63 11.75
CA LEU A 671 -10.68 23.85 11.84
C LEU A 671 -10.93 24.79 10.68
N VAL A 672 -11.15 24.26 9.44
CA VAL A 672 -11.51 25.08 8.28
C VAL A 672 -12.83 25.83 8.52
N PHE A 673 -13.85 25.16 9.04
CA PHE A 673 -15.13 25.83 9.34
C PHE A 673 -15.01 26.86 10.48
N LEU A 674 -14.27 26.56 11.52
CA LEU A 674 -14.02 27.51 12.60
C LEU A 674 -13.20 28.71 12.11
N ALA A 675 -12.22 28.49 11.24
CA ALA A 675 -11.46 29.55 10.58
C ALA A 675 -12.37 30.44 9.71
N ALA A 676 -13.26 29.83 8.92
CA ALA A 676 -14.23 30.54 8.09
C ALA A 676 -15.23 31.35 8.95
N THR A 677 -15.60 30.84 10.13
CA THR A 677 -16.42 31.57 11.12
C THR A 677 -15.72 32.86 11.56
N TYR A 678 -14.45 32.76 11.98
CA TYR A 678 -13.67 33.95 12.36
C TYR A 678 -13.43 34.91 11.18
N GLN A 679 -13.27 34.39 9.97
CA GLN A 679 -13.21 35.21 8.75
C GLN A 679 -14.50 36.03 8.57
N ASN A 680 -15.68 35.39 8.70
CA ASN A 680 -16.98 36.08 8.58
C ASN A 680 -17.20 37.09 9.72
N LEU A 681 -16.60 36.87 10.88
CA LEU A 681 -16.63 37.82 12.02
C LEU A 681 -15.58 38.94 11.88
N GLY A 682 -14.67 38.88 10.91
CA GLY A 682 -13.61 39.87 10.70
C GLY A 682 -12.36 39.68 11.54
N GLU A 683 -12.25 38.57 12.26
CA GLU A 683 -11.12 38.21 13.15
C GLU A 683 -9.99 37.54 12.37
N THR A 684 -9.30 38.30 11.51
CA THR A 684 -8.33 37.80 10.52
C THR A 684 -7.20 36.99 11.12
N GLU A 685 -6.61 37.40 12.26
CA GLU A 685 -5.49 36.73 12.90
C GLU A 685 -5.85 35.32 13.40
N LYS A 686 -7.02 35.21 14.06
CA LYS A 686 -7.52 33.90 14.51
C LYS A 686 -7.86 33.00 13.34
N ALA A 687 -8.48 33.53 12.29
CA ALA A 687 -8.78 32.78 11.07
C ALA A 687 -7.50 32.23 10.41
N LEU A 688 -6.47 33.06 10.23
CA LEU A 688 -5.17 32.68 9.67
C LEU A 688 -4.48 31.58 10.52
N SER A 689 -4.51 31.74 11.84
CA SER A 689 -3.94 30.75 12.76
C SER A 689 -4.60 29.38 12.59
N LEU A 690 -5.94 29.35 12.54
CA LEU A 690 -6.72 28.11 12.39
C LEU A 690 -6.54 27.46 11.01
N TYR A 691 -6.51 28.25 9.93
CA TYR A 691 -6.22 27.71 8.58
C TYR A 691 -4.82 27.10 8.50
N ARG A 692 -3.80 27.72 9.12
CA ARG A 692 -2.44 27.15 9.19
C ARG A 692 -2.41 25.84 10.00
N GLN A 693 -3.15 25.76 11.12
CA GLN A 693 -3.30 24.54 11.88
C GLN A 693 -4.00 23.44 11.05
N ALA A 694 -5.04 23.80 10.28
CA ALA A 694 -5.72 22.87 9.37
C ALA A 694 -4.77 22.33 8.29
N ILE A 695 -3.91 23.17 7.72
CA ILE A 695 -2.88 22.76 6.74
C ILE A 695 -1.89 21.79 7.39
N ALA A 696 -1.36 22.11 8.59
CA ALA A 696 -0.42 21.23 9.28
C ALA A 696 -1.02 19.85 9.57
N GLN A 697 -2.29 19.79 10.00
CA GLN A 697 -3.00 18.52 10.20
C GLN A 697 -3.28 17.80 8.87
N ALA A 698 -3.61 18.55 7.82
CA ALA A 698 -3.84 17.97 6.50
C ALA A 698 -2.56 17.35 5.92
N ASP A 699 -1.40 17.99 6.12
CA ASP A 699 -0.09 17.47 5.68
C ASP A 699 0.28 16.20 6.46
N GLN A 700 0.03 16.17 7.78
CA GLN A 700 0.29 14.97 8.60
C GLN A 700 -0.57 13.77 8.19
N ASN A 701 -1.81 14.00 7.76
CA ASN A 701 -2.78 12.95 7.44
C ASN A 701 -3.00 12.77 5.92
N GLN A 702 -2.23 13.44 5.08
CA GLN A 702 -2.32 13.41 3.61
C GLN A 702 -3.71 13.81 3.06
N TYR A 703 -4.39 14.77 3.70
CA TYR A 703 -5.69 15.27 3.26
C TYR A 703 -5.55 16.46 2.33
N SER A 704 -5.24 16.20 1.06
CA SER A 704 -5.02 17.24 0.05
C SER A 704 -6.22 18.20 -0.11
N THR A 705 -7.46 17.70 -0.07
CA THR A 705 -8.68 18.53 -0.18
C THR A 705 -8.84 19.51 0.98
N ILE A 706 -8.57 19.07 2.22
CA ILE A 706 -8.63 19.96 3.40
C ILE A 706 -7.55 21.03 3.33
N LYS A 707 -6.33 20.65 2.88
CA LYS A 707 -5.25 21.60 2.63
C LYS A 707 -5.65 22.67 1.61
N ALA A 708 -6.25 22.25 0.50
CA ALA A 708 -6.71 23.17 -0.55
C ALA A 708 -7.81 24.10 -0.07
N LYS A 709 -8.80 23.60 0.70
CA LYS A 709 -9.83 24.46 1.34
C LYS A 709 -9.21 25.52 2.25
N ALA A 710 -8.24 25.13 3.08
CA ALA A 710 -7.55 26.06 3.97
C ALA A 710 -6.73 27.11 3.21
N LEU A 711 -6.03 26.70 2.13
CA LEU A 711 -5.31 27.62 1.25
C LEU A 711 -6.26 28.61 0.54
N SER A 712 -7.42 28.16 0.08
CA SER A 712 -8.46 29.04 -0.48
C SER A 712 -8.98 30.05 0.55
N GLY A 713 -9.18 29.62 1.80
CA GLY A 713 -9.56 30.53 2.88
C GLY A 713 -8.49 31.58 3.19
N ILE A 714 -7.21 31.16 3.25
CA ILE A 714 -6.07 32.09 3.42
C ILE A 714 -6.01 33.09 2.24
N ALA A 715 -6.21 32.61 1.02
CA ALA A 715 -6.22 33.47 -0.18
C ALA A 715 -7.34 34.51 -0.11
N ALA A 716 -8.53 34.12 0.35
CA ALA A 716 -9.63 35.07 0.55
C ALA A 716 -9.29 36.14 1.60
N LEU A 717 -8.66 35.77 2.73
CA LEU A 717 -8.21 36.72 3.75
C LEU A 717 -7.17 37.71 3.20
N TYR A 718 -6.17 37.24 2.45
CA TYR A 718 -5.20 38.12 1.79
C TYR A 718 -5.84 39.02 0.75
N ARG A 719 -6.84 38.56 -0.01
CA ARG A 719 -7.64 39.39 -0.92
C ARG A 719 -8.33 40.52 -0.16
N GLU A 720 -8.98 40.22 0.96
CA GLU A 720 -9.67 41.18 1.81
C GLU A 720 -8.70 42.20 2.39
N GLY A 721 -7.54 41.77 2.84
CA GLY A 721 -6.46 42.63 3.35
C GLY A 721 -5.70 43.43 2.27
N GLY A 722 -6.01 43.25 0.97
CA GLY A 722 -5.34 43.94 -0.13
C GLY A 722 -4.01 43.32 -0.59
N GLU A 723 -3.58 42.21 -0.01
CA GLU A 723 -2.33 41.50 -0.36
C GLU A 723 -2.56 40.56 -1.56
N ILE A 724 -2.92 41.15 -2.71
CA ILE A 724 -3.43 40.42 -3.89
C ILE A 724 -2.43 39.41 -4.44
N ASP A 725 -1.13 39.72 -4.45
CA ASP A 725 -0.13 38.80 -4.97
C ASP A 725 -0.02 37.50 -4.12
N ARG A 726 -0.12 37.64 -2.79
CA ARG A 726 -0.19 36.47 -1.89
C ARG A 726 -1.47 35.69 -2.08
N ALA A 727 -2.61 36.38 -2.25
CA ALA A 727 -3.87 35.72 -2.55
C ALA A 727 -3.76 34.85 -3.82
N MET A 728 -3.18 35.40 -4.90
CA MET A 728 -2.98 34.69 -6.16
C MET A 728 -2.08 33.46 -6.01
N GLN A 729 -1.00 33.55 -5.21
CA GLN A 729 -0.12 32.40 -4.93
C GLN A 729 -0.88 31.27 -4.23
N HIS A 730 -1.66 31.59 -3.21
CA HIS A 730 -2.43 30.57 -2.47
C HIS A 730 -3.58 29.98 -3.31
N HIS A 731 -4.24 30.77 -4.17
CA HIS A 731 -5.23 30.27 -5.13
C HIS A 731 -4.59 29.27 -6.11
N ALA A 732 -3.40 29.61 -6.66
CA ALA A 732 -2.70 28.73 -7.58
C ALA A 732 -2.35 27.39 -6.91
N GLN A 733 -1.84 27.42 -5.68
CA GLN A 733 -1.56 26.22 -4.90
C GLN A 733 -2.81 25.38 -4.61
N ALA A 734 -3.92 26.05 -4.21
CA ALA A 734 -5.17 25.36 -3.93
C ALA A 734 -5.73 24.67 -5.18
N ILE A 735 -5.76 25.36 -6.31
CA ILE A 735 -6.27 24.83 -7.57
C ILE A 735 -5.37 23.70 -8.09
N GLU A 736 -4.05 23.85 -8.01
CA GLU A 736 -3.11 22.78 -8.37
C GLU A 736 -3.37 21.51 -7.60
N ILE A 737 -3.60 21.60 -6.28
CA ILE A 737 -3.95 20.45 -5.44
C ILE A 737 -5.30 19.86 -5.87
N LEU A 738 -6.32 20.68 -6.11
CA LEU A 738 -7.66 20.25 -6.47
C LEU A 738 -7.78 19.71 -7.90
N ASP A 739 -6.93 20.19 -8.82
CA ASP A 739 -6.79 19.61 -10.17
C ASP A 739 -6.23 18.19 -10.12
N ARG A 740 -5.46 17.87 -9.08
CA ARG A 740 -4.93 16.54 -8.81
C ARG A 740 -5.90 15.65 -8.04
N ALA A 741 -6.76 16.24 -7.24
CA ALA A 741 -7.79 15.55 -6.46
C ALA A 741 -9.13 15.54 -7.21
N SER A 742 -9.96 14.51 -6.98
CA SER A 742 -11.28 14.41 -7.63
C SER A 742 -12.36 15.29 -7.01
N ALA A 743 -12.02 16.23 -6.13
CA ALA A 743 -12.95 17.03 -5.34
C ALA A 743 -13.56 18.18 -6.15
N LYS A 744 -14.53 17.87 -7.01
CA LYS A 744 -15.18 18.82 -7.93
C LYS A 744 -15.80 20.03 -7.22
N LEU A 745 -16.47 19.81 -6.08
CA LEU A 745 -17.11 20.90 -5.32
C LEU A 745 -16.09 21.92 -4.80
N ASP A 746 -15.00 21.42 -4.21
CA ASP A 746 -13.94 22.27 -3.65
C ASP A 746 -13.22 23.05 -4.74
N ARG A 747 -13.08 22.44 -5.91
CA ARG A 747 -12.50 23.09 -7.09
C ARG A 747 -13.41 24.21 -7.61
N ALA A 748 -14.73 23.99 -7.66
CA ALA A 748 -15.69 25.01 -8.05
C ALA A 748 -15.63 26.23 -7.11
N GLU A 749 -15.56 26.00 -5.78
CA GLU A 749 -15.40 27.07 -4.79
C GLU A 749 -14.04 27.78 -4.94
N ALA A 750 -12.95 27.04 -5.18
CA ALA A 750 -11.63 27.64 -5.40
C ALA A 750 -11.59 28.52 -6.68
N CYS A 751 -12.24 28.07 -7.78
CA CYS A 751 -12.40 28.87 -8.99
C CYS A 751 -13.23 30.14 -8.72
N TYR A 752 -14.29 30.02 -7.95
CA TYR A 752 -15.10 31.17 -7.53
C TYR A 752 -14.27 32.17 -6.74
N GLN A 753 -13.50 31.74 -5.74
CA GLN A 753 -12.67 32.65 -4.94
C GLN A 753 -11.53 33.27 -5.75
N LEU A 754 -10.96 32.54 -6.71
CA LEU A 754 -9.98 33.09 -7.66
C LEU A 754 -10.63 34.17 -8.54
N ALA A 755 -11.84 33.91 -9.07
CA ALA A 755 -12.58 34.86 -9.89
C ALA A 755 -12.82 36.20 -9.16
N LEU A 756 -13.19 36.15 -7.87
CA LEU A 756 -13.33 37.33 -7.02
C LEU A 756 -12.01 38.11 -6.86
N THR A 757 -10.88 37.38 -6.75
CA THR A 757 -9.56 38.00 -6.62
C THR A 757 -9.14 38.69 -7.93
N GLU A 758 -9.37 38.04 -9.06
CA GLU A 758 -9.10 38.57 -10.40
C GLU A 758 -10.01 39.76 -10.73
N GLN A 759 -11.27 39.72 -10.30
CA GLN A 759 -12.20 40.84 -10.41
C GLN A 759 -11.67 42.08 -9.66
N LYS A 760 -11.19 41.88 -8.41
CA LYS A 760 -10.57 42.95 -7.61
C LYS A 760 -9.29 43.50 -8.24
N LEU A 761 -8.53 42.65 -8.95
CA LEU A 761 -7.32 43.03 -9.69
C LEU A 761 -7.61 43.70 -11.04
N GLY A 762 -8.88 43.80 -11.47
CA GLY A 762 -9.29 44.35 -12.75
C GLY A 762 -9.05 43.42 -13.96
N LYS A 763 -8.74 42.15 -13.75
CA LYS A 763 -8.57 41.14 -14.82
C LYS A 763 -9.94 40.57 -15.22
N ILE A 764 -10.78 41.35 -15.84
CA ILE A 764 -12.21 41.08 -16.06
C ILE A 764 -12.40 39.77 -16.88
N GLU A 765 -11.67 39.59 -17.97
CA GLU A 765 -11.81 38.39 -18.84
C GLU A 765 -11.51 37.10 -18.06
N LYS A 766 -10.39 37.05 -17.33
CA LYS A 766 -10.02 35.87 -16.53
C LYS A 766 -10.99 35.61 -15.38
N SER A 767 -11.44 36.68 -14.72
CA SER A 767 -12.47 36.57 -13.68
C SER A 767 -13.76 35.97 -14.24
N GLN A 768 -14.20 36.40 -15.44
CA GLN A 768 -15.39 35.87 -16.07
C GLN A 768 -15.23 34.38 -16.44
N GLU A 769 -14.09 34.00 -17.01
CA GLU A 769 -13.77 32.57 -17.30
C GLU A 769 -13.86 31.72 -16.04
N ASN A 770 -13.33 32.17 -14.91
CA ASN A 770 -13.34 31.42 -13.66
C ASN A 770 -14.74 31.41 -13.00
N PHE A 771 -15.55 32.47 -13.12
CA PHE A 771 -16.96 32.42 -12.73
C PHE A 771 -17.75 31.40 -13.57
N GLU A 772 -17.60 31.39 -14.88
CA GLU A 772 -18.26 30.44 -15.78
C GLU A 772 -17.86 29.00 -15.46
N ARG A 773 -16.57 28.76 -15.21
CA ARG A 773 -16.07 27.45 -14.78
C ARG A 773 -16.69 27.02 -13.45
N ALA A 774 -16.76 27.88 -12.46
CA ALA A 774 -17.41 27.61 -11.19
C ALA A 774 -18.90 27.30 -11.35
N ILE A 775 -19.63 28.10 -12.12
CA ILE A 775 -21.06 27.89 -12.43
C ILE A 775 -21.27 26.54 -13.09
N GLN A 776 -20.48 26.20 -14.10
CA GLN A 776 -20.58 24.91 -14.78
C GLN A 776 -20.40 23.75 -13.79
N GLN A 777 -19.32 23.79 -12.98
CA GLN A 777 -19.03 22.71 -12.03
C GLN A 777 -20.10 22.58 -10.93
N PHE A 778 -20.59 23.69 -10.37
CA PHE A 778 -21.68 23.65 -9.40
C PHE A 778 -22.99 23.14 -10.03
N SER A 779 -23.25 23.48 -11.31
CA SER A 779 -24.45 22.97 -12.03
C SER A 779 -24.36 21.47 -12.28
N GLU A 780 -23.21 20.92 -12.61
CA GLU A 780 -22.98 19.47 -12.76
C GLU A 780 -23.23 18.69 -11.47
N MET A 781 -23.22 19.36 -10.32
CA MET A 781 -23.43 18.75 -8.99
C MET A 781 -24.78 19.11 -8.39
N ASP A 782 -25.68 19.71 -9.15
CA ASP A 782 -27.00 20.19 -8.70
C ASP A 782 -26.94 21.20 -7.52
N ALA A 783 -25.83 21.91 -7.35
CA ALA A 783 -25.62 22.89 -6.28
C ALA A 783 -26.23 24.28 -6.67
N SER A 784 -27.55 24.34 -6.83
CA SER A 784 -28.27 25.49 -7.35
C SER A 784 -28.02 26.78 -6.56
N LYS A 785 -27.91 26.68 -5.22
CA LYS A 785 -27.63 27.83 -4.34
C LYS A 785 -26.22 28.39 -4.53
N GLN A 786 -25.24 27.52 -4.80
CA GLN A 786 -23.90 27.96 -5.14
C GLN A 786 -23.86 28.62 -6.53
N VAL A 787 -24.62 28.09 -7.50
CA VAL A 787 -24.77 28.73 -8.82
C VAL A 787 -25.35 30.13 -8.68
N GLU A 788 -26.45 30.31 -7.94
CA GLU A 788 -27.04 31.62 -7.65
C GLU A 788 -26.04 32.60 -7.02
N LYS A 789 -25.27 32.13 -6.03
CA LYS A 789 -24.22 32.90 -5.34
C LYS A 789 -23.16 33.40 -6.32
N VAL A 790 -22.66 32.53 -7.20
CA VAL A 790 -21.62 32.88 -8.19
C VAL A 790 -22.17 33.83 -9.26
N GLN A 791 -23.39 33.60 -9.78
CA GLN A 791 -24.05 34.49 -10.75
C GLN A 791 -24.26 35.89 -10.20
N LEU A 792 -24.68 35.99 -8.93
CA LEU A 792 -24.86 37.30 -8.27
C LEU A 792 -23.52 38.03 -8.13
N ALA A 793 -22.44 37.30 -7.81
CA ALA A 793 -21.09 37.89 -7.70
C ALA A 793 -20.57 38.33 -9.08
N ALA A 794 -20.76 37.51 -10.12
CA ALA A 794 -20.35 37.85 -11.49
C ALA A 794 -21.09 39.07 -12.08
N SER A 795 -22.36 39.27 -11.65
CA SER A 795 -23.17 40.41 -12.12
C SER A 795 -22.80 41.76 -11.46
N LYS A 796 -22.09 41.75 -10.33
CA LYS A 796 -21.66 42.98 -9.65
C LYS A 796 -20.56 43.65 -10.45
N LYS A 797 -20.89 44.83 -11.09
CA LYS A 797 -19.88 45.67 -11.74
C LYS A 797 -18.87 46.13 -10.70
N THR A 798 -17.60 46.06 -11.01
CA THR A 798 -16.49 46.60 -10.22
C THR A 798 -16.73 48.07 -9.99
N GLU A 799 -16.98 48.51 -8.75
CA GLU A 799 -16.78 49.89 -8.37
C GLU A 799 -15.31 50.25 -8.61
N LYS A 800 -15.06 51.15 -9.57
CA LYS A 800 -13.71 51.61 -9.86
C LYS A 800 -13.13 52.18 -8.56
N ILE A 801 -12.08 51.62 -8.06
CA ILE A 801 -11.21 52.24 -7.05
C ILE A 801 -10.66 53.51 -7.73
N PRO A 802 -10.85 54.71 -7.17
CA PRO A 802 -10.19 55.92 -7.69
C PRO A 802 -8.68 55.74 -7.50
N ASN A 803 -7.92 56.09 -8.56
CA ASN A 803 -6.45 56.10 -8.57
C ASN A 803 -5.84 56.91 -7.44
#